data_12fd2bcdf1ecae326c5ce01c36e751f0
#
_entry.id   12fd2bcdf1ecae326c5ce01c36e751f0
#
_cell.length_a   1.000
_cell.length_b   1.000
_cell.length_c   1.000
_cell.angle_alpha   90.00
_cell.angle_beta   90.00
_cell.angle_gamma   90.00
#
_symmetry.space_group_name_H-M   'P 1'
#
loop_
_entity.id
_entity.type
_entity.pdbx_description
1 polymer ?
#
loop_
_entity_poly.entity_id
_entity_poly.type
_entity_poly.pdbx_seq_one_letter_code
_entity_poly.pdbx_strand_id
1 'polypeptide(L)'
;MEATQKIDGNIRLAADIGGTFTDIAAFNPETGRLHFGKTLSTPDSLIDGIADGAGKADASFADASIFLHGSTVAINTMLERTGAKTALLITEGFRDIYEIGRINRPDSYNLFFQKHDPLVERALRFEVLERMYAEGEVHKPLDEDHVRATCKKMRDEGIEAVAILLLHCYANPAHELRVREIVEEELPGVFVSTSHELSQEYREFERCSTVVANAYIGPRVKGYIGGINERIRADGFDGSFLVVQSTGGLYDGDQAQRQCVRMLESGPAAGVIGTQALCDALGMDNAIAFDMGGTTAKAGVIHHGEALTTGSALIGGYERALPIQIAMMDIFEVGTGGGSIARIADEGGLRVGPQSAGAQPGPACYGQGGDQPTVTDANVALGRLSPDRFLGGEMALDVAAAEAAIADKIGTPLGLGTIEAAQGILRIGVTAMSHAVKAVTTERGLDAGDFAMVAYGGAGPLHACNIAREIGIRKVIVPRSPGHFSAFGMLFSDLRYDYVRSRFTRLADADFADLEAVYAELEAEGLAEIEKVSIAPQRVVISRGADMRYVGQEHSVTVDLSTNLFANEDRAAIKERFDAVHDVRYGTCAPNERSEIVSLRVTVTGMLEKPILEEIDTGDTAPPAAADTGMRAVRFGEDALDTATWNRAALLAGNRIDGPALIEEHASTTVLHPGDSLEVDPFGNLVISIGGPAS
;
A
#
# COMPACT_ATOMS: atom_id res chain seq x y z
N MET A 1 2.46 3.31 -37.67
CA MET A 1 3.64 3.68 -36.87
C MET A 1 3.70 5.20 -36.89
N GLU A 2 2.98 5.86 -36.02
CA GLU A 2 3.27 7.26 -35.72
C GLU A 2 4.60 7.27 -34.94
N ALA A 3 5.51 8.10 -35.39
CA ALA A 3 6.77 8.31 -34.70
C ALA A 3 6.41 8.86 -33.29
N THR A 4 6.63 8.07 -32.28
CA THR A 4 6.54 8.49 -30.87
C THR A 4 7.46 9.72 -30.73
N GLN A 5 6.88 10.87 -30.53
CA GLN A 5 7.63 12.10 -30.29
C GLN A 5 8.22 12.00 -28.89
N LYS A 6 9.55 12.01 -28.79
CA LYS A 6 10.28 12.04 -27.52
C LYS A 6 9.72 13.14 -26.63
N ILE A 7 9.48 12.85 -25.38
CA ILE A 7 9.06 13.87 -24.41
C ILE A 7 10.33 14.66 -24.05
N ASP A 8 10.40 15.91 -24.53
CA ASP A 8 11.45 16.85 -24.13
C ASP A 8 10.87 17.84 -23.11
N GLY A 9 11.61 18.16 -22.05
CA GLY A 9 11.22 19.18 -21.07
C GLY A 9 11.02 18.65 -19.65
N ASN A 10 10.45 19.46 -18.77
CA ASN A 10 10.27 19.27 -17.33
C ASN A 10 9.35 18.07 -16.98
N ILE A 11 9.89 16.85 -17.09
CA ILE A 11 9.12 15.59 -16.92
C ILE A 11 9.01 15.24 -15.44
N ARG A 12 7.84 14.73 -15.05
CA ARG A 12 7.64 13.98 -13.79
C ARG A 12 7.62 12.50 -14.12
N LEU A 13 8.58 11.78 -13.58
CA LEU A 13 8.73 10.35 -13.79
C LEU A 13 8.35 9.61 -12.51
N ALA A 14 7.46 8.64 -12.60
CA ALA A 14 7.06 7.77 -11.49
C ALA A 14 7.39 6.32 -11.82
N ALA A 15 7.96 5.60 -10.85
CA ALA A 15 8.30 4.18 -10.97
C ALA A 15 7.76 3.39 -9.78
N ASP A 16 6.92 2.40 -10.06
CA ASP A 16 6.45 1.41 -9.08
C ASP A 16 7.11 0.05 -9.34
N ILE A 17 7.91 -0.41 -8.38
CA ILE A 17 8.57 -1.72 -8.49
C ILE A 17 7.77 -2.74 -7.68
N GLY A 18 7.02 -3.57 -8.40
CA GLY A 18 6.38 -4.76 -7.87
C GLY A 18 7.28 -5.99 -7.88
N GLY A 19 6.81 -7.09 -7.28
CA GLY A 19 7.54 -8.36 -7.25
C GLY A 19 7.70 -9.04 -8.61
N THR A 20 6.89 -8.68 -9.62
CA THR A 20 6.89 -9.30 -10.96
C THR A 20 7.19 -8.29 -12.07
N PHE A 21 6.64 -7.10 -11.99
CA PHE A 21 6.76 -6.04 -12.99
C PHE A 21 7.18 -4.72 -12.35
N THR A 22 7.88 -3.91 -13.15
CA THR A 22 8.17 -2.50 -12.87
C THR A 22 7.32 -1.66 -13.81
N ASP A 23 6.49 -0.80 -13.22
CA ASP A 23 5.56 0.07 -13.92
C ASP A 23 6.07 1.51 -13.89
N ILE A 24 6.09 2.17 -15.04
CA ILE A 24 6.54 3.55 -15.21
C ILE A 24 5.39 4.40 -15.73
N ALA A 25 5.26 5.60 -15.15
CA ALA A 25 4.43 6.67 -15.69
C ALA A 25 5.27 7.95 -15.85
N ALA A 26 5.26 8.53 -17.04
CA ALA A 26 5.93 9.78 -17.35
C ALA A 26 4.90 10.84 -17.72
N PHE A 27 4.95 11.99 -17.05
CA PHE A 27 4.05 13.12 -17.28
C PHE A 27 4.85 14.35 -17.65
N ASN A 28 4.47 14.98 -18.77
CA ASN A 28 5.00 16.28 -19.17
C ASN A 28 3.97 17.37 -18.82
N PRO A 29 4.22 18.24 -17.84
CA PRO A 29 3.27 19.28 -17.42
C PRO A 29 3.04 20.37 -18.46
N GLU A 30 3.97 20.58 -19.41
CA GLU A 30 3.83 21.59 -20.47
C GLU A 30 2.88 21.14 -21.56
N THR A 31 2.86 19.86 -21.89
CA THR A 31 2.04 19.29 -22.95
C THR A 31 0.80 18.56 -22.44
N GLY A 32 0.71 18.28 -21.13
CA GLY A 32 -0.33 17.45 -20.51
C GLY A 32 -0.22 15.96 -20.81
N ARG A 33 0.79 15.52 -21.59
CA ARG A 33 0.88 14.14 -22.07
C ARG A 33 1.37 13.18 -21.00
N LEU A 34 0.72 12.01 -20.94
CA LEU A 34 1.06 10.87 -20.13
C LEU A 34 1.57 9.71 -21.00
N HIS A 35 2.72 9.15 -20.63
CA HIS A 35 3.29 7.96 -21.27
C HIS A 35 3.50 6.87 -20.22
N PHE A 36 3.38 5.61 -20.64
CA PHE A 36 3.51 4.46 -19.76
C PHE A 36 4.56 3.49 -20.30
N GLY A 37 5.32 2.88 -19.39
CA GLY A 37 6.27 1.82 -19.70
C GLY A 37 6.13 0.67 -18.71
N LYS A 38 6.26 -0.56 -19.19
CA LYS A 38 6.23 -1.76 -18.36
C LYS A 38 7.39 -2.68 -18.70
N THR A 39 8.05 -3.18 -17.67
CA THR A 39 9.11 -4.17 -17.84
C THR A 39 9.01 -5.24 -16.76
N LEU A 40 9.60 -6.41 -16.97
CA LEU A 40 9.74 -7.40 -15.93
C LEU A 40 10.70 -6.86 -14.87
N SER A 41 10.34 -7.02 -13.60
CA SER A 41 11.27 -6.71 -12.52
C SER A 41 12.48 -7.63 -12.60
N THR A 42 13.67 -7.06 -12.50
CA THR A 42 14.95 -7.77 -12.50
C THR A 42 15.40 -7.95 -11.05
N PRO A 43 15.18 -9.13 -10.42
CA PRO A 43 15.47 -9.31 -8.98
C PRO A 43 16.92 -9.02 -8.61
N ASP A 44 17.86 -9.31 -9.53
CA ASP A 44 19.30 -9.12 -9.31
C ASP A 44 19.76 -7.67 -9.52
N SER A 45 18.96 -6.83 -10.23
CA SER A 45 19.25 -5.42 -10.49
C SER A 45 17.96 -4.63 -10.73
N LEU A 46 17.21 -4.36 -9.66
CA LEU A 46 15.94 -3.63 -9.72
C LEU A 46 16.08 -2.25 -10.39
N ILE A 47 17.28 -1.66 -10.34
CA ILE A 47 17.59 -0.34 -10.89
C ILE A 47 17.61 -0.38 -12.44
N ASP A 48 18.10 -1.45 -13.05
CA ASP A 48 18.12 -1.59 -14.50
C ASP A 48 16.69 -1.67 -15.06
N GLY A 49 15.77 -2.32 -14.35
CA GLY A 49 14.36 -2.34 -14.71
C GLY A 49 13.70 -0.95 -14.75
N ILE A 50 14.13 -0.03 -13.86
CA ILE A 50 13.63 1.37 -13.88
C ILE A 50 14.11 2.09 -15.16
N ALA A 51 15.38 1.95 -15.50
CA ALA A 51 15.95 2.61 -16.69
C ALA A 51 15.32 2.09 -17.99
N ASP A 52 15.16 0.77 -18.11
CA ASP A 52 14.50 0.13 -19.27
C ASP A 52 13.02 0.55 -19.38
N GLY A 53 12.33 0.60 -18.25
CA GLY A 53 10.93 1.05 -18.19
C GLY A 53 10.77 2.53 -18.56
N ALA A 54 11.67 3.41 -18.14
CA ALA A 54 11.68 4.82 -18.51
C ALA A 54 11.87 4.98 -20.03
N GLY A 55 12.80 4.20 -20.62
CA GLY A 55 12.98 4.16 -22.08
C GLY A 55 11.73 3.71 -22.83
N LYS A 56 10.99 2.73 -22.31
CA LYS A 56 9.69 2.29 -22.88
C LYS A 56 8.58 3.35 -22.76
N ALA A 57 8.67 4.24 -21.76
CA ALA A 57 7.79 5.39 -21.59
C ALA A 57 8.26 6.62 -22.39
N ASP A 58 9.21 6.46 -23.32
CA ASP A 58 9.83 7.55 -24.10
C ASP A 58 10.37 8.70 -23.21
N ALA A 59 10.79 8.38 -21.99
CA ALA A 59 11.30 9.33 -21.00
C ALA A 59 12.78 9.08 -20.68
N SER A 60 13.47 10.15 -20.27
CA SER A 60 14.87 10.12 -19.83
C SER A 60 15.00 10.76 -18.45
N PHE A 61 15.88 10.22 -17.61
CA PHE A 61 16.19 10.83 -16.31
C PHE A 61 16.78 12.24 -16.45
N ALA A 62 17.56 12.49 -17.52
CA ALA A 62 18.14 13.81 -17.77
C ALA A 62 17.10 14.91 -18.06
N ASP A 63 15.91 14.52 -18.53
CA ASP A 63 14.80 15.42 -18.83
C ASP A 63 13.79 15.53 -17.66
N ALA A 64 14.01 14.75 -16.59
CA ALA A 64 13.10 14.71 -15.45
C ALA A 64 13.47 15.72 -14.36
N SER A 65 12.48 16.51 -13.91
CA SER A 65 12.62 17.41 -12.75
C SER A 65 12.25 16.74 -11.44
N ILE A 66 11.39 15.73 -11.50
CA ILE A 66 10.92 14.95 -10.35
C ILE A 66 10.99 13.47 -10.71
N PHE A 67 11.59 12.68 -9.82
CA PHE A 67 11.48 11.23 -9.85
C PHE A 67 10.77 10.74 -8.60
N LEU A 68 9.62 10.08 -8.80
CA LEU A 68 8.77 9.50 -7.76
C LEU A 68 8.97 7.99 -7.74
N HIS A 69 9.16 7.43 -6.56
CA HIS A 69 9.46 6.01 -6.43
C HIS A 69 8.61 5.32 -5.38
N GLY A 70 7.97 4.21 -5.78
CA GLY A 70 7.31 3.24 -4.91
C GLY A 70 7.95 1.86 -5.04
N SER A 71 7.98 1.09 -3.96
CA SER A 71 8.65 -0.20 -3.96
C SER A 71 8.13 -1.14 -2.89
N THR A 72 8.10 -2.43 -3.21
CA THR A 72 7.79 -3.50 -2.27
C THR A 72 9.01 -4.04 -1.51
N VAL A 73 10.22 -3.48 -1.71
CA VAL A 73 11.46 -3.97 -1.07
C VAL A 73 11.36 -3.98 0.45
N ALA A 74 10.80 -2.93 1.05
CA ALA A 74 10.66 -2.81 2.50
C ALA A 74 9.74 -3.90 3.07
N ILE A 75 8.53 -4.04 2.51
CA ILE A 75 7.56 -5.02 2.98
C ILE A 75 8.03 -6.46 2.72
N ASN A 76 8.60 -6.73 1.54
CA ASN A 76 9.11 -8.08 1.22
C ASN A 76 10.25 -8.47 2.16
N THR A 77 11.20 -7.56 2.45
CA THR A 77 12.28 -7.82 3.41
C THR A 77 11.75 -8.24 4.78
N MET A 78 10.66 -7.60 5.23
CA MET A 78 10.03 -7.90 6.51
C MET A 78 9.28 -9.23 6.48
N LEU A 79 8.47 -9.49 5.45
CA LEU A 79 7.64 -10.70 5.35
C LEU A 79 8.46 -11.96 5.07
N GLU A 80 9.49 -11.87 4.23
CA GLU A 80 10.40 -12.97 3.90
C GLU A 80 11.47 -13.21 4.97
N ARG A 81 11.53 -12.36 6.00
CA ARG A 81 12.52 -12.45 7.08
C ARG A 81 13.98 -12.41 6.59
N THR A 82 14.25 -11.57 5.57
CA THR A 82 15.57 -11.41 4.91
C THR A 82 16.29 -10.12 5.32
N GLY A 83 15.90 -9.51 6.44
CA GLY A 83 16.51 -8.28 6.94
C GLY A 83 17.85 -8.49 7.65
N ALA A 84 18.40 -7.40 8.17
CA ALA A 84 19.70 -7.34 8.80
C ALA A 84 19.72 -8.04 10.18
N LYS A 85 20.89 -8.55 10.59
CA LYS A 85 21.09 -9.03 11.98
C LYS A 85 21.01 -7.84 12.93
N THR A 86 19.89 -7.73 13.63
CA THR A 86 19.50 -6.55 14.41
C THR A 86 19.61 -6.79 15.90
N ALA A 87 20.14 -5.80 16.64
CA ALA A 87 20.07 -5.74 18.09
C ALA A 87 19.00 -4.74 18.55
N LEU A 88 18.37 -5.01 19.70
CA LEU A 88 17.49 -4.07 20.39
C LEU A 88 18.15 -3.60 21.68
N LEU A 89 18.30 -2.28 21.84
CA LEU A 89 18.65 -1.63 23.09
C LEU A 89 17.36 -1.12 23.77
N ILE A 90 17.10 -1.56 24.99
CA ILE A 90 15.86 -1.28 25.71
C ILE A 90 16.12 -0.99 27.18
N THR A 91 15.30 -0.16 27.82
CA THR A 91 15.37 0.13 29.25
C THR A 91 15.44 -1.15 30.11
N GLU A 92 16.30 -1.17 31.13
CA GLU A 92 16.45 -2.28 32.10
C GLU A 92 15.08 -2.71 32.67
N GLY A 93 14.84 -4.04 32.69
CA GLY A 93 13.60 -4.67 33.15
C GLY A 93 12.50 -4.78 32.09
N PHE A 94 12.69 -4.26 30.85
CA PHE A 94 11.69 -4.26 29.79
C PHE A 94 12.07 -5.09 28.56
N ARG A 95 13.11 -5.88 28.65
CA ARG A 95 13.63 -6.72 27.56
C ARG A 95 12.57 -7.62 26.89
N ASP A 96 11.60 -8.08 27.69
CA ASP A 96 10.62 -9.06 27.24
C ASP A 96 9.30 -8.45 26.73
N ILE A 97 9.13 -7.11 26.71
CA ILE A 97 7.91 -6.50 26.17
C ILE A 97 7.68 -6.85 24.70
N TYR A 98 8.76 -6.95 23.91
CA TYR A 98 8.67 -7.32 22.50
C TYR A 98 8.25 -8.79 22.30
N GLU A 99 8.48 -9.64 23.30
CA GLU A 99 8.03 -11.04 23.33
C GLU A 99 6.59 -11.18 23.84
N ILE A 100 6.25 -10.41 24.88
CA ILE A 100 4.95 -10.50 25.57
C ILE A 100 3.84 -9.87 24.70
N GLY A 101 4.11 -8.73 24.07
CA GLY A 101 3.13 -7.95 23.32
C GLY A 101 1.97 -7.49 24.20
N ARG A 102 0.77 -7.45 23.62
CA ARG A 102 -0.47 -7.04 24.32
C ARG A 102 -1.24 -8.19 24.95
N ILE A 103 -0.74 -9.41 24.87
CA ILE A 103 -1.37 -10.64 25.42
C ILE A 103 -2.78 -10.87 24.83
N ASN A 104 -3.13 -10.20 23.75
CA ASN A 104 -4.39 -10.42 23.04
C ASN A 104 -4.37 -11.76 22.30
N ARG A 105 -5.55 -12.34 22.12
CA ARG A 105 -5.77 -13.56 21.32
C ARG A 105 -6.71 -13.20 20.18
N PRO A 106 -6.21 -12.96 18.97
CA PRO A 106 -7.04 -12.64 17.82
C PRO A 106 -8.11 -13.71 17.53
N ASP A 107 -7.76 -15.00 17.72
CA ASP A 107 -8.70 -16.11 17.67
C ASP A 107 -8.81 -16.75 19.08
N SER A 108 -9.86 -16.37 19.80
CA SER A 108 -10.07 -16.75 21.21
C SER A 108 -10.26 -18.26 21.43
N TYR A 109 -10.76 -18.98 20.41
CA TYR A 109 -11.04 -20.42 20.48
C TYR A 109 -9.95 -21.30 19.86
N ASN A 110 -8.91 -20.71 19.27
CA ASN A 110 -7.78 -21.44 18.72
C ASN A 110 -6.83 -21.87 19.83
N LEU A 111 -6.85 -23.15 20.18
CA LEU A 111 -5.94 -23.71 21.20
C LEU A 111 -4.48 -23.78 20.73
N PHE A 112 -4.25 -23.71 19.43
CA PHE A 112 -2.91 -23.71 18.81
C PHE A 112 -2.46 -22.31 18.42
N PHE A 113 -3.11 -21.28 18.93
CA PHE A 113 -2.74 -19.89 18.69
C PHE A 113 -1.26 -19.67 18.98
N GLN A 114 -0.59 -19.05 18.03
CA GLN A 114 0.79 -18.59 18.15
C GLN A 114 0.79 -17.07 18.04
N LYS A 115 1.48 -16.42 18.99
CA LYS A 115 1.69 -14.98 18.93
C LYS A 115 2.65 -14.60 17.80
N HIS A 116 2.82 -13.29 17.57
CA HIS A 116 3.79 -12.77 16.62
C HIS A 116 5.20 -13.32 16.85
N ASP A 117 5.94 -13.49 15.76
CA ASP A 117 7.34 -13.85 15.80
C ASP A 117 8.19 -12.57 15.81
N PRO A 118 8.91 -12.24 16.89
CA PRO A 118 9.79 -11.08 16.93
C PRO A 118 10.84 -11.08 15.83
N LEU A 119 11.17 -9.90 15.27
CA LEU A 119 12.24 -9.75 14.28
C LEU A 119 13.64 -9.82 14.91
N VAL A 120 13.72 -9.59 16.21
CA VAL A 120 14.98 -9.66 16.99
C VAL A 120 14.86 -10.76 18.02
N GLU A 121 15.76 -11.74 17.95
CA GLU A 121 15.85 -12.82 18.92
C GLU A 121 16.11 -12.29 20.34
N ARG A 122 15.61 -12.99 21.36
CA ARG A 122 15.77 -12.58 22.76
C ARG A 122 17.23 -12.41 23.18
N ALA A 123 18.16 -13.20 22.62
CA ALA A 123 19.59 -13.11 22.89
C ALA A 123 20.22 -11.78 22.43
N LEU A 124 19.64 -11.15 21.42
CA LEU A 124 20.11 -9.89 20.84
C LEU A 124 19.36 -8.65 21.37
N ARG A 125 18.58 -8.81 22.45
CA ARG A 125 17.92 -7.71 23.16
C ARG A 125 18.74 -7.38 24.40
N PHE A 126 19.38 -6.22 24.40
CA PHE A 126 20.27 -5.76 25.45
C PHE A 126 19.61 -4.67 26.28
N GLU A 127 19.78 -4.76 27.60
CA GLU A 127 19.23 -3.78 28.53
C GLU A 127 20.17 -2.59 28.67
N VAL A 128 19.59 -1.38 28.74
CA VAL A 128 20.27 -0.11 29.01
C VAL A 128 19.96 0.29 30.44
N LEU A 129 21.01 0.53 31.23
CA LEU A 129 20.86 0.96 32.63
C LEU A 129 20.52 2.44 32.71
N GLU A 130 19.23 2.72 32.65
CA GLU A 130 18.65 4.08 32.71
C GLU A 130 17.19 4.00 33.12
N ARG A 131 16.56 5.13 33.47
CA ARG A 131 15.11 5.23 33.64
C ARG A 131 14.61 6.66 33.54
N MET A 132 13.60 6.88 32.69
CA MET A 132 12.74 8.08 32.64
C MET A 132 11.37 7.80 33.24
N TYR A 133 10.75 8.80 33.84
CA TYR A 133 9.32 8.81 34.17
C TYR A 133 8.46 9.31 33.01
N ALA A 134 7.15 9.11 33.12
CA ALA A 134 6.19 9.48 32.07
C ALA A 134 6.14 11.00 31.80
N GLU A 135 6.47 11.80 32.79
CA GLU A 135 6.56 13.26 32.74
C GLU A 135 7.88 13.76 32.13
N GLY A 136 8.80 12.84 31.76
CA GLY A 136 10.09 13.16 31.17
C GLY A 136 11.20 13.45 32.18
N GLU A 137 10.95 13.24 33.47
CA GLU A 137 11.97 13.40 34.52
C GLU A 137 12.91 12.20 34.54
N VAL A 138 14.22 12.47 34.75
CA VAL A 138 15.24 11.43 34.89
C VAL A 138 15.17 10.81 36.28
N HIS A 139 14.75 9.56 36.37
CA HIS A 139 14.77 8.77 37.62
C HIS A 139 16.12 8.12 37.86
N LYS A 140 16.69 7.46 36.82
CA LYS A 140 18.01 6.85 36.86
C LYS A 140 18.82 7.39 35.68
N PRO A 141 19.97 8.05 35.96
CA PRO A 141 20.84 8.52 34.88
C PRO A 141 21.32 7.39 33.97
N LEU A 142 21.60 7.74 32.71
CA LEU A 142 22.17 6.80 31.74
C LEU A 142 23.58 6.36 32.17
N ASP A 143 23.81 5.04 32.21
CA ASP A 143 25.13 4.45 32.39
C ASP A 143 25.81 4.28 31.02
N GLU A 144 26.58 5.29 30.62
CA GLU A 144 27.28 5.31 29.33
C GLU A 144 28.35 4.20 29.21
N ASP A 145 29.04 3.86 30.32
CA ASP A 145 30.06 2.81 30.30
C ASP A 145 29.42 1.44 30.05
N HIS A 146 28.23 1.20 30.61
CA HIS A 146 27.46 -0.01 30.32
C HIS A 146 27.04 -0.07 28.84
N VAL A 147 26.61 1.05 28.25
CA VAL A 147 26.26 1.10 26.81
C VAL A 147 27.49 0.79 25.95
N ARG A 148 28.68 1.40 26.22
CA ARG A 148 29.91 1.10 25.51
C ARG A 148 30.33 -0.36 25.64
N ALA A 149 30.18 -0.95 26.83
CA ALA A 149 30.46 -2.38 27.04
C ALA A 149 29.48 -3.27 26.24
N THR A 150 28.23 -2.85 26.11
CA THR A 150 27.22 -3.54 25.30
C THR A 150 27.51 -3.43 23.80
N CYS A 151 28.02 -2.29 23.32
CA CYS A 151 28.45 -2.14 21.92
C CYS A 151 29.58 -3.12 21.55
N LYS A 152 30.50 -3.44 22.49
CA LYS A 152 31.53 -4.46 22.24
C LYS A 152 30.91 -5.85 22.03
N LYS A 153 29.91 -6.22 22.83
CA LYS A 153 29.17 -7.49 22.62
C LYS A 153 28.45 -7.53 21.29
N MET A 154 27.80 -6.42 20.89
CA MET A 154 27.12 -6.31 19.60
C MET A 154 28.09 -6.44 18.42
N ARG A 155 29.31 -5.89 18.56
CA ARG A 155 30.40 -6.05 17.57
C ARG A 155 30.82 -7.51 17.43
N ASP A 156 31.00 -8.20 18.55
CA ASP A 156 31.40 -9.61 18.57
C ASP A 156 30.33 -10.53 17.96
N GLU A 157 29.06 -10.14 18.10
CA GLU A 157 27.90 -10.80 17.48
C GLU A 157 27.73 -10.48 16.00
N GLY A 158 28.49 -9.52 15.44
CA GLY A 158 28.34 -9.10 14.05
C GLY A 158 27.02 -8.41 13.75
N ILE A 159 26.54 -7.53 14.63
CA ILE A 159 25.30 -6.78 14.45
C ILE A 159 25.45 -5.78 13.31
N GLU A 160 24.45 -5.73 12.41
CA GLU A 160 24.39 -4.87 11.24
C GLU A 160 23.45 -3.67 11.45
N ALA A 161 22.46 -3.80 12.36
CA ALA A 161 21.51 -2.74 12.69
C ALA A 161 21.19 -2.73 14.19
N VAL A 162 20.92 -1.53 14.73
CA VAL A 162 20.55 -1.32 16.13
C VAL A 162 19.25 -0.54 16.22
N ALA A 163 18.26 -1.14 16.88
CA ALA A 163 17.04 -0.47 17.30
C ALA A 163 17.18 0.03 18.74
N ILE A 164 16.80 1.27 19.02
CA ILE A 164 16.85 1.86 20.36
C ILE A 164 15.43 2.24 20.76
N LEU A 165 14.93 1.63 21.83
CA LEU A 165 13.68 1.98 22.49
C LEU A 165 13.93 2.18 23.97
N LEU A 166 13.91 3.41 24.46
CA LEU A 166 13.90 3.70 25.87
C LEU A 166 12.52 4.15 26.33
N LEU A 167 12.15 3.74 27.56
CA LEU A 167 10.84 4.07 28.09
C LEU A 167 10.68 5.58 28.23
N HIS A 168 9.48 6.07 27.89
CA HIS A 168 9.07 7.48 27.99
C HIS A 168 9.95 8.47 27.21
N CYS A 169 10.74 8.00 26.22
CA CYS A 169 11.52 8.89 25.36
C CYS A 169 10.63 9.77 24.46
N TYR A 170 9.35 9.46 24.30
CA TYR A 170 8.37 10.35 23.69
C TYR A 170 8.16 11.65 24.48
N ALA A 171 8.39 11.61 25.81
CA ALA A 171 8.34 12.79 26.68
C ALA A 171 9.70 13.49 26.80
N ASN A 172 10.79 12.71 26.82
CA ASN A 172 12.17 13.23 26.87
C ASN A 172 13.14 12.27 26.15
N PRO A 173 13.62 12.60 24.94
CA PRO A 173 14.48 11.74 24.16
C PRO A 173 15.97 11.77 24.53
N ALA A 174 16.37 12.54 25.56
CA ALA A 174 17.78 12.81 25.86
C ALA A 174 18.62 11.54 26.00
N HIS A 175 18.11 10.50 26.68
CA HIS A 175 18.83 9.23 26.84
C HIS A 175 18.92 8.45 25.51
N GLU A 176 17.84 8.41 24.70
CA GLU A 176 17.88 7.76 23.37
C GLU A 176 18.90 8.43 22.44
N LEU A 177 18.91 9.76 22.40
CA LEU A 177 19.87 10.54 21.60
C LEU A 177 21.31 10.24 22.02
N ARG A 178 21.55 10.21 23.34
CA ARG A 178 22.89 9.93 23.86
C ARG A 178 23.34 8.47 23.60
N VAL A 179 22.43 7.50 23.73
CA VAL A 179 22.71 6.10 23.39
C VAL A 179 23.01 5.96 21.88
N ARG A 180 22.29 6.67 21.02
CA ARG A 180 22.55 6.71 19.58
C ARG A 180 23.97 7.20 19.30
N GLU A 181 24.38 8.35 19.86
CA GLU A 181 25.72 8.89 19.68
C GLU A 181 26.80 7.87 20.06
N ILE A 182 26.63 7.20 21.20
CA ILE A 182 27.59 6.18 21.67
C ILE A 182 27.61 4.98 20.70
N VAL A 183 26.47 4.53 20.21
CA VAL A 183 26.40 3.41 19.25
C VAL A 183 27.08 3.80 17.92
N GLU A 184 26.86 5.01 17.41
CA GLU A 184 27.49 5.50 16.19
C GLU A 184 29.01 5.66 16.34
N GLU A 185 29.49 6.09 17.53
CA GLU A 185 30.93 6.17 17.88
C GLU A 185 31.57 4.76 17.93
N GLU A 186 30.93 3.81 18.61
CA GLU A 186 31.50 2.49 18.89
C GLU A 186 31.32 1.48 17.73
N LEU A 187 30.28 1.64 16.90
CA LEU A 187 29.93 0.74 15.81
C LEU A 187 29.76 1.52 14.50
N PRO A 188 30.85 2.14 13.97
CA PRO A 188 30.76 2.93 12.76
C PRO A 188 30.26 2.09 11.57
N GLY A 189 29.27 2.60 10.84
CA GLY A 189 28.67 1.96 9.68
C GLY A 189 27.47 1.06 9.98
N VAL A 190 27.15 0.79 11.26
CA VAL A 190 25.93 0.10 11.64
C VAL A 190 24.71 1.02 11.44
N PHE A 191 23.60 0.48 10.97
CA PHE A 191 22.37 1.24 10.84
C PHE A 191 21.73 1.44 12.22
N VAL A 192 21.48 2.69 12.61
CA VAL A 192 20.87 3.00 13.92
C VAL A 192 19.50 3.62 13.73
N SER A 193 18.51 3.11 14.44
CA SER A 193 17.15 3.63 14.47
C SER A 193 16.72 3.92 15.91
N THR A 194 16.17 5.11 16.17
CA THR A 194 15.65 5.53 17.47
C THR A 194 14.13 5.64 17.43
N SER A 195 13.47 5.25 18.49
CA SER A 195 12.01 5.16 18.50
C SER A 195 11.34 6.54 18.46
N HIS A 196 11.93 7.56 19.09
CA HIS A 196 11.38 8.92 19.12
C HIS A 196 11.36 9.62 17.76
N GLU A 197 12.28 9.24 16.83
CA GLU A 197 12.30 9.78 15.46
C GLU A 197 11.20 9.21 14.57
N LEU A 198 10.67 8.04 14.91
CA LEU A 198 9.61 7.38 14.15
C LEU A 198 8.22 7.69 14.69
N SER A 199 8.07 7.66 16.03
CA SER A 199 6.81 7.91 16.70
C SER A 199 7.04 8.46 18.11
N GLN A 200 6.39 9.57 18.42
CA GLN A 200 6.35 10.15 19.78
C GLN A 200 5.02 9.86 20.48
N GLU A 201 4.40 8.74 20.10
CA GLU A 201 3.26 8.20 20.82
C GLU A 201 3.72 7.33 22.00
N TYR A 202 2.88 7.25 23.05
CA TYR A 202 3.07 6.26 24.11
C TYR A 202 2.87 4.83 23.55
N ARG A 203 2.88 3.78 24.37
CA ARG A 203 2.78 2.36 24.03
C ARG A 203 4.12 1.78 23.60
N GLU A 204 4.83 1.27 24.58
CA GLU A 204 6.18 0.73 24.44
C GLU A 204 6.29 -0.46 23.49
N PHE A 205 5.24 -1.32 23.39
CA PHE A 205 5.27 -2.49 22.51
C PHE A 205 5.19 -2.08 21.03
N GLU A 206 4.22 -1.23 20.67
CA GLU A 206 4.03 -0.77 19.30
C GLU A 206 5.23 0.05 18.81
N ARG A 207 5.77 0.92 19.68
CA ARG A 207 7.00 1.67 19.39
C ARG A 207 8.20 0.74 19.23
N CYS A 208 8.31 -0.30 20.09
CA CYS A 208 9.36 -1.32 19.99
C CYS A 208 9.28 -2.04 18.64
N SER A 209 8.09 -2.51 18.26
CA SER A 209 7.88 -3.19 16.99
C SER A 209 8.24 -2.31 15.79
N THR A 210 7.87 -1.02 15.85
CA THR A 210 8.12 -0.05 14.79
C THR A 210 9.62 0.24 14.62
N VAL A 211 10.32 0.54 15.69
CA VAL A 211 11.76 0.85 15.62
C VAL A 211 12.59 -0.37 15.24
N VAL A 212 12.18 -1.55 15.73
CA VAL A 212 12.83 -2.82 15.34
C VAL A 212 12.60 -3.11 13.86
N ALA A 213 11.38 -2.93 13.35
CA ALA A 213 11.09 -3.09 11.92
C ALA A 213 11.95 -2.14 11.08
N ASN A 214 12.04 -0.86 11.46
CA ASN A 214 12.86 0.13 10.76
C ASN A 214 14.35 -0.26 10.75
N ALA A 215 14.89 -0.68 11.88
CA ALA A 215 16.28 -1.13 11.97
C ALA A 215 16.52 -2.39 11.14
N TYR A 216 15.60 -3.35 11.20
CA TYR A 216 15.69 -4.64 10.52
C TYR A 216 15.73 -4.53 8.99
N ILE A 217 14.87 -3.67 8.42
CA ILE A 217 14.84 -3.43 6.96
C ILE A 217 15.85 -2.38 6.51
N GLY A 218 16.32 -1.54 7.43
CA GLY A 218 17.09 -0.32 7.18
C GLY A 218 18.30 -0.51 6.27
N PRO A 219 19.26 -1.42 6.55
CA PRO A 219 20.44 -1.60 5.70
C PRO A 219 20.12 -1.91 4.25
N ARG A 220 19.12 -2.79 4.02
CA ARG A 220 18.69 -3.19 2.67
C ARG A 220 18.01 -2.04 1.93
N VAL A 221 17.07 -1.35 2.59
CA VAL A 221 16.34 -0.22 2.00
C VAL A 221 17.30 0.96 1.74
N LYS A 222 18.19 1.27 2.70
CA LYS A 222 19.19 2.32 2.54
C LYS A 222 20.10 2.06 1.33
N GLY A 223 20.61 0.84 1.21
CA GLY A 223 21.43 0.42 0.06
C GLY A 223 20.66 0.53 -1.26
N TYR A 224 19.41 0.10 -1.26
CA TYR A 224 18.54 0.14 -2.43
C TYR A 224 18.22 1.58 -2.87
N ILE A 225 17.72 2.44 -1.98
CA ILE A 225 17.38 3.85 -2.29
C ILE A 225 18.65 4.64 -2.66
N GLY A 226 19.76 4.40 -1.94
CA GLY A 226 21.06 5.00 -2.27
C GLY A 226 21.54 4.61 -3.66
N GLY A 227 21.47 3.32 -4.00
CA GLY A 227 21.85 2.82 -5.33
C GLY A 227 20.98 3.40 -6.46
N ILE A 228 19.66 3.57 -6.23
CA ILE A 228 18.80 4.27 -7.19
C ILE A 228 19.28 5.72 -7.38
N ASN A 229 19.49 6.45 -6.28
CA ASN A 229 19.91 7.84 -6.34
C ASN A 229 21.25 8.00 -7.08
N GLU A 230 22.24 7.15 -6.79
CA GLU A 230 23.54 7.15 -7.50
C GLU A 230 23.36 6.88 -8.99
N ARG A 231 22.54 5.90 -9.37
CA ARG A 231 22.32 5.54 -10.77
C ARG A 231 21.61 6.64 -11.55
N ILE A 232 20.50 7.18 -11.05
CA ILE A 232 19.77 8.24 -11.76
C ILE A 232 20.60 9.51 -11.92
N ARG A 233 21.43 9.84 -10.90
CA ARG A 233 22.39 10.95 -11.00
C ARG A 233 23.45 10.71 -12.08
N ALA A 234 23.96 9.47 -12.19
CA ALA A 234 24.88 9.09 -13.26
C ALA A 234 24.23 9.16 -14.65
N ASP A 235 22.93 8.91 -14.75
CA ASP A 235 22.14 9.02 -15.98
C ASP A 235 21.66 10.47 -16.26
N GLY A 236 22.19 11.47 -15.51
CA GLY A 236 22.00 12.90 -15.75
C GLY A 236 20.83 13.54 -15.02
N PHE A 237 20.19 12.84 -14.07
CA PHE A 237 19.12 13.41 -13.25
C PHE A 237 19.67 14.43 -12.25
N ASP A 238 19.17 15.67 -12.26
CA ASP A 238 19.52 16.74 -11.32
C ASP A 238 18.32 17.23 -10.47
N GLY A 239 17.13 16.66 -10.72
CA GLY A 239 15.88 16.99 -10.06
C GLY A 239 15.74 16.43 -8.63
N SER A 240 14.51 16.45 -8.11
CA SER A 240 14.15 15.92 -6.78
C SER A 240 13.77 14.45 -6.84
N PHE A 241 14.44 13.64 -6.03
CA PHE A 241 14.13 12.23 -5.84
C PHE A 241 13.23 12.07 -4.60
N LEU A 242 11.98 11.69 -4.80
CA LEU A 242 10.98 11.53 -3.75
C LEU A 242 10.48 10.08 -3.71
N VAL A 243 10.20 9.60 -2.51
CA VAL A 243 9.70 8.25 -2.26
C VAL A 243 8.26 8.34 -1.75
N VAL A 244 7.41 7.42 -2.19
CA VAL A 244 6.02 7.34 -1.73
C VAL A 244 5.96 6.66 -0.37
N GLN A 245 5.26 7.29 0.57
CA GLN A 245 4.99 6.74 1.89
C GLN A 245 3.75 5.83 1.88
N SER A 246 3.59 5.04 2.92
CA SER A 246 2.39 4.23 3.16
C SER A 246 1.10 5.06 3.37
N THR A 247 1.23 6.38 3.55
CA THR A 247 0.11 7.34 3.55
C THR A 247 -0.27 7.85 2.15
N GLY A 248 0.45 7.43 1.11
CA GLY A 248 0.35 8.00 -0.24
C GLY A 248 1.05 9.36 -0.40
N GLY A 249 1.57 9.95 0.67
CA GLY A 249 2.36 11.18 0.62
C GLY A 249 3.79 10.93 0.15
N LEU A 250 4.49 12.01 -0.22
CA LEU A 250 5.88 11.99 -0.67
C LEU A 250 6.81 12.53 0.41
N TYR A 251 7.99 11.94 0.51
CA TYR A 251 9.09 12.44 1.33
C TYR A 251 10.42 12.27 0.59
N ASP A 252 11.42 13.01 1.05
CA ASP A 252 12.74 13.03 0.40
C ASP A 252 13.45 11.68 0.49
N GLY A 253 14.23 11.34 -0.55
CA GLY A 253 14.98 10.09 -0.63
C GLY A 253 16.00 9.88 0.49
N ASP A 254 16.59 10.95 1.03
CA ASP A 254 17.51 10.87 2.17
C ASP A 254 16.77 10.56 3.47
N GLN A 255 15.56 11.10 3.64
CA GLN A 255 14.70 10.75 4.77
C GLN A 255 14.19 9.30 4.64
N ALA A 256 13.89 8.85 3.43
CA ALA A 256 13.47 7.47 3.16
C ALA A 256 14.55 6.44 3.58
N GLN A 257 15.82 6.77 3.43
CA GLN A 257 16.94 5.94 3.89
C GLN A 257 17.06 5.83 5.41
N ARG A 258 16.46 6.75 6.18
CA ARG A 258 16.45 6.74 7.65
C ARG A 258 15.16 6.19 8.23
N GLN A 259 14.02 6.58 7.65
CA GLN A 259 12.68 6.20 8.08
C GLN A 259 12.05 5.19 7.10
N CYS A 260 12.79 4.10 6.87
CA CYS A 260 12.46 3.05 5.88
C CYS A 260 11.07 2.43 6.09
N VAL A 261 10.61 2.35 7.34
CA VAL A 261 9.32 1.79 7.73
C VAL A 261 8.13 2.56 7.13
N ARG A 262 8.31 3.84 6.78
CA ARG A 262 7.24 4.66 6.19
C ARG A 262 6.86 4.26 4.77
N MET A 263 7.69 3.48 4.06
CA MET A 263 7.42 3.06 2.67
C MET A 263 6.89 1.62 2.53
N LEU A 264 6.50 0.95 3.62
CA LEU A 264 6.08 -0.45 3.61
C LEU A 264 4.98 -0.75 2.58
N GLU A 265 3.98 0.12 2.45
CA GLU A 265 2.82 -0.03 1.56
C GLU A 265 2.76 1.08 0.49
N SER A 266 3.91 1.51 -0.04
CA SER A 266 4.00 2.65 -0.96
C SER A 266 3.22 2.47 -2.27
N GLY A 267 3.36 1.34 -2.96
CA GLY A 267 2.66 1.05 -4.22
C GLY A 267 1.13 1.04 -4.06
N PRO A 268 0.58 0.24 -3.12
CA PRO A 268 -0.86 0.22 -2.87
C PRO A 268 -1.42 1.59 -2.46
N ALA A 269 -0.70 2.33 -1.62
CA ALA A 269 -1.10 3.68 -1.22
C ALA A 269 -1.18 4.62 -2.43
N ALA A 270 -0.22 4.54 -3.36
CA ALA A 270 -0.26 5.29 -4.60
C ALA A 270 -1.49 4.96 -5.45
N GLY A 271 -1.88 3.68 -5.55
CA GLY A 271 -3.10 3.26 -6.23
C GLY A 271 -4.37 3.83 -5.61
N VAL A 272 -4.44 3.95 -4.27
CA VAL A 272 -5.54 4.61 -3.57
C VAL A 272 -5.57 6.11 -3.90
N ILE A 273 -4.42 6.79 -3.92
CA ILE A 273 -4.31 8.21 -4.35
C ILE A 273 -4.78 8.39 -5.80
N GLY A 274 -4.38 7.48 -6.71
CA GLY A 274 -4.87 7.49 -8.10
C GLY A 274 -6.39 7.32 -8.17
N THR A 275 -6.96 6.46 -7.32
CA THR A 275 -8.41 6.27 -7.21
C THR A 275 -9.10 7.54 -6.70
N GLN A 276 -8.54 8.22 -5.70
CA GLN A 276 -9.06 9.49 -5.20
C GLN A 276 -9.05 10.56 -6.29
N ALA A 277 -7.93 10.70 -7.02
CA ALA A 277 -7.83 11.64 -8.14
C ALA A 277 -8.88 11.36 -9.25
N LEU A 278 -9.15 10.08 -9.51
CA LEU A 278 -10.20 9.68 -10.45
C LEU A 278 -11.60 10.02 -9.92
N CYS A 279 -11.84 9.82 -8.61
CA CYS A 279 -13.08 10.20 -7.95
C CYS A 279 -13.34 11.71 -8.06
N ASP A 280 -12.32 12.52 -7.80
CA ASP A 280 -12.40 13.99 -7.92
C ASP A 280 -12.78 14.41 -9.35
N ALA A 281 -12.16 13.79 -10.37
CA ALA A 281 -12.44 14.08 -11.78
C ALA A 281 -13.85 13.64 -12.22
N LEU A 282 -14.37 12.55 -11.65
CA LEU A 282 -15.67 11.98 -11.96
C LEU A 282 -16.82 12.51 -11.06
N GLY A 283 -16.50 13.35 -10.07
CA GLY A 283 -17.46 13.85 -9.09
C GLY A 283 -18.07 12.74 -8.22
N MET A 284 -17.24 11.79 -7.79
CA MET A 284 -17.65 10.67 -6.93
C MET A 284 -17.07 10.82 -5.52
N ASP A 285 -17.90 10.69 -4.52
CA ASP A 285 -17.48 10.80 -3.12
C ASP A 285 -17.05 9.45 -2.50
N ASN A 286 -17.52 8.32 -3.07
CA ASN A 286 -17.32 6.99 -2.47
C ASN A 286 -16.81 5.99 -3.52
N ALA A 287 -15.65 5.42 -3.27
CA ALA A 287 -15.06 4.38 -4.12
C ALA A 287 -14.24 3.37 -3.31
N ILE A 288 -14.16 2.15 -3.85
CA ILE A 288 -13.27 1.11 -3.38
C ILE A 288 -12.13 1.01 -4.39
N ALA A 289 -10.91 1.29 -3.96
CA ALA A 289 -9.71 1.01 -4.73
C ALA A 289 -9.41 -0.48 -4.64
N PHE A 290 -9.41 -1.19 -5.76
CA PHE A 290 -9.14 -2.62 -5.82
C PHE A 290 -7.96 -2.90 -6.76
N ASP A 291 -6.83 -3.26 -6.18
CA ASP A 291 -5.59 -3.63 -6.88
C ASP A 291 -5.40 -5.14 -6.89
N MET A 292 -5.14 -5.73 -8.05
CA MET A 292 -4.73 -7.13 -8.13
C MET A 292 -3.57 -7.30 -9.09
N GLY A 293 -2.46 -7.71 -8.52
CA GLY A 293 -1.25 -8.10 -9.25
C GLY A 293 -1.10 -9.61 -9.42
N GLY A 294 0.15 -10.04 -9.61
CA GLY A 294 0.49 -11.46 -9.73
C GLY A 294 0.44 -12.23 -8.41
N THR A 295 0.68 -11.59 -7.26
CA THR A 295 0.89 -12.27 -5.96
C THR A 295 -0.27 -12.05 -5.00
N THR A 296 -0.80 -10.83 -4.94
CA THR A 296 -1.79 -10.40 -3.94
C THR A 296 -2.90 -9.58 -4.56
N ALA A 297 -4.02 -9.47 -3.85
CA ALA A 297 -5.05 -8.48 -4.10
C ALA A 297 -5.20 -7.59 -2.85
N LYS A 298 -5.41 -6.28 -3.08
CA LYS A 298 -5.48 -5.25 -2.05
C LYS A 298 -6.72 -4.40 -2.25
N ALA A 299 -7.32 -3.96 -1.16
CA ALA A 299 -8.45 -3.04 -1.18
C ALA A 299 -8.22 -1.87 -0.24
N GLY A 300 -8.59 -0.67 -0.67
CA GLY A 300 -8.64 0.55 0.11
C GLY A 300 -9.94 1.30 -0.15
N VAL A 301 -10.29 2.29 0.66
CA VAL A 301 -11.57 3.00 0.56
C VAL A 301 -11.35 4.50 0.48
N ILE A 302 -12.05 5.13 -0.46
CA ILE A 302 -12.33 6.56 -0.48
C ILE A 302 -13.76 6.75 0.04
N HIS A 303 -13.92 7.54 1.10
CA HIS A 303 -15.22 7.81 1.71
C HIS A 303 -15.36 9.31 1.94
N HIS A 304 -16.46 9.87 1.44
CA HIS A 304 -16.69 11.32 1.41
C HIS A 304 -15.55 12.13 0.75
N GLY A 305 -14.98 11.59 -0.34
CA GLY A 305 -13.91 12.22 -1.11
C GLY A 305 -12.51 12.04 -0.52
N GLU A 306 -12.37 11.39 0.64
CA GLU A 306 -11.07 11.21 1.29
C GLU A 306 -10.68 9.74 1.44
N ALA A 307 -9.40 9.44 1.20
CA ALA A 307 -8.83 8.12 1.43
C ALA A 307 -8.73 7.84 2.94
N LEU A 308 -9.22 6.69 3.38
CA LEU A 308 -9.17 6.31 4.78
C LEU A 308 -7.74 5.98 5.20
N THR A 309 -7.33 6.51 6.36
CA THR A 309 -6.01 6.27 6.95
C THR A 309 -6.15 5.74 8.38
N THR A 310 -5.11 5.05 8.85
CA THR A 310 -4.99 4.57 10.23
C THR A 310 -3.68 5.04 10.84
N GLY A 311 -3.65 5.26 12.16
CA GLY A 311 -2.44 5.64 12.91
C GLY A 311 -1.49 4.46 13.17
N SER A 312 -1.94 3.23 12.94
CA SER A 312 -1.13 2.01 13.09
C SER A 312 -1.69 0.90 12.22
N ALA A 313 -0.81 0.05 11.72
CA ALA A 313 -1.18 -1.12 10.94
C ALA A 313 -0.61 -2.40 11.52
N LEU A 314 -1.20 -3.53 11.15
CA LEU A 314 -0.74 -4.88 11.47
C LEU A 314 -0.12 -5.49 10.21
N ILE A 315 1.18 -5.73 10.22
CA ILE A 315 1.90 -6.27 9.06
C ILE A 315 2.23 -7.75 9.28
N GLY A 316 1.94 -8.59 8.29
CA GLY A 316 2.26 -10.03 8.32
C GLY A 316 1.08 -10.95 8.63
N GLY A 317 -0.15 -10.50 8.38
CA GLY A 317 -1.39 -11.23 8.60
C GLY A 317 -1.92 -11.07 10.03
N TYR A 318 -3.23 -11.27 10.21
CA TYR A 318 -3.94 -10.92 11.45
C TYR A 318 -3.46 -11.68 12.69
N GLU A 319 -3.15 -12.98 12.55
CA GLU A 319 -2.81 -13.84 13.68
C GLU A 319 -1.41 -13.60 14.26
N ARG A 320 -0.43 -13.26 13.40
CA ARG A 320 0.99 -13.13 13.76
C ARG A 320 1.57 -11.76 13.42
N ALA A 321 0.69 -10.81 13.16
CA ALA A 321 1.09 -9.48 12.72
C ALA A 321 1.97 -8.75 13.73
N LEU A 322 2.90 -8.00 13.19
CA LEU A 322 3.68 -7.03 13.94
C LEU A 322 2.98 -5.67 13.84
N PRO A 323 2.67 -5.01 14.97
CA PRO A 323 2.10 -3.67 14.94
C PRO A 323 3.17 -2.66 14.50
N ILE A 324 2.82 -1.82 13.56
CA ILE A 324 3.64 -0.69 13.11
C ILE A 324 2.89 0.60 13.43
N GLN A 325 3.44 1.41 14.31
CA GLN A 325 2.83 2.65 14.81
C GLN A 325 3.31 3.85 13.99
N ILE A 326 2.83 3.92 12.77
CA ILE A 326 2.96 5.06 11.84
C ILE A 326 1.65 5.26 11.10
N ALA A 327 1.40 6.48 10.63
CA ALA A 327 0.26 6.74 9.76
C ALA A 327 0.40 5.97 8.44
N MET A 328 -0.66 5.27 8.02
CA MET A 328 -0.72 4.49 6.78
C MET A 328 -2.11 4.59 6.15
N MET A 329 -2.21 4.39 4.84
CA MET A 329 -3.50 4.10 4.20
C MET A 329 -4.12 2.86 4.82
N ASP A 330 -5.43 2.89 4.98
CA ASP A 330 -6.18 1.76 5.48
C ASP A 330 -6.44 0.76 4.36
N ILE A 331 -5.48 -0.11 4.14
CA ILE A 331 -5.46 -1.10 3.07
C ILE A 331 -5.50 -2.49 3.67
N PHE A 332 -6.35 -3.35 3.12
CA PHE A 332 -6.38 -4.76 3.47
C PHE A 332 -5.89 -5.61 2.31
N GLU A 333 -4.97 -6.53 2.60
CA GLU A 333 -4.33 -7.40 1.63
C GLU A 333 -4.71 -8.86 1.84
N VAL A 334 -4.93 -9.57 0.74
CA VAL A 334 -5.10 -11.03 0.72
C VAL A 334 -4.07 -11.67 -0.21
N GLY A 335 -3.52 -12.81 0.20
CA GLY A 335 -2.53 -13.58 -0.56
C GLY A 335 -3.13 -14.30 -1.77
N THR A 336 -3.91 -13.58 -2.58
CA THR A 336 -4.55 -14.11 -3.79
C THR A 336 -4.31 -13.16 -4.95
N GLY A 337 -3.51 -13.60 -5.92
CA GLY A 337 -3.20 -12.89 -7.16
C GLY A 337 -3.21 -13.83 -8.35
N GLY A 338 -2.79 -13.34 -9.52
CA GLY A 338 -2.76 -14.13 -10.75
C GLY A 338 -1.91 -15.39 -10.66
N GLY A 339 -0.74 -15.30 -10.00
CA GLY A 339 0.18 -16.41 -9.79
C GLY A 339 -0.13 -17.30 -8.58
N SER A 340 -1.25 -17.04 -7.85
CA SER A 340 -1.61 -17.85 -6.68
C SER A 340 -1.84 -19.30 -7.07
N ILE A 341 -1.11 -20.21 -6.39
CA ILE A 341 -1.10 -21.64 -6.67
C ILE A 341 -2.37 -22.28 -6.12
N ALA A 342 -3.06 -23.03 -6.97
CA ALA A 342 -4.15 -23.90 -6.58
C ALA A 342 -3.61 -25.27 -6.17
N ARG A 343 -4.05 -25.76 -5.00
CA ARG A 343 -3.62 -27.05 -4.44
C ARG A 343 -4.73 -27.72 -3.67
N ILE A 344 -4.60 -29.00 -3.47
CA ILE A 344 -5.47 -29.75 -2.57
C ILE A 344 -4.82 -29.73 -1.19
N ALA A 345 -5.57 -29.27 -0.19
CA ALA A 345 -5.13 -29.28 1.20
C ALA A 345 -5.17 -30.70 1.79
N ASP A 346 -4.49 -30.92 2.93
CA ASP A 346 -4.41 -32.22 3.60
C ASP A 346 -5.79 -32.78 3.96
N GLU A 347 -6.77 -31.90 4.22
CA GLU A 347 -8.17 -32.26 4.47
C GLU A 347 -8.97 -32.56 3.20
N GLY A 348 -8.36 -32.54 2.00
CA GLY A 348 -8.95 -32.89 0.72
C GLY A 348 -9.72 -31.76 0.02
N GLY A 349 -9.73 -30.54 0.57
CA GLY A 349 -10.37 -29.37 -0.03
C GLY A 349 -9.45 -28.62 -1.01
N LEU A 350 -10.03 -28.02 -2.07
CA LEU A 350 -9.32 -27.11 -2.96
C LEU A 350 -8.99 -25.79 -2.24
N ARG A 351 -7.74 -25.35 -2.31
CA ARG A 351 -7.26 -24.06 -1.82
C ARG A 351 -6.52 -23.30 -2.92
N VAL A 352 -6.61 -21.97 -2.88
CA VAL A 352 -5.91 -21.07 -3.80
C VAL A 352 -5.10 -20.08 -2.97
N GLY A 353 -3.78 -20.06 -3.18
CA GLY A 353 -2.85 -19.26 -2.36
C GLY A 353 -2.66 -19.82 -0.92
N PRO A 354 -2.01 -19.02 -0.02
CA PRO A 354 -1.34 -17.75 -0.31
C PRO A 354 -0.02 -17.89 -1.10
N GLN A 355 0.48 -19.13 -1.34
CA GLN A 355 1.67 -19.36 -2.12
C GLN A 355 1.47 -18.94 -3.57
N SER A 356 2.43 -18.19 -4.11
CA SER A 356 2.45 -17.74 -5.49
C SER A 356 3.59 -18.40 -6.28
N ALA A 357 3.36 -18.67 -7.54
CA ALA A 357 4.39 -19.13 -8.47
C ALA A 357 5.39 -18.01 -8.82
N GLY A 358 5.11 -16.76 -8.45
CA GLY A 358 5.94 -15.61 -8.75
C GLY A 358 6.08 -15.33 -10.25
N ALA A 359 7.19 -14.65 -10.61
CA ALA A 359 7.58 -14.45 -12.00
C ALA A 359 8.34 -15.66 -12.55
N GLN A 360 9.13 -16.32 -11.70
CA GLN A 360 9.92 -17.52 -12.01
C GLN A 360 9.74 -18.54 -10.89
N PRO A 361 9.36 -19.81 -11.22
CA PRO A 361 9.10 -20.32 -12.57
C PRO A 361 7.80 -19.81 -13.20
N GLY A 362 6.94 -19.10 -12.43
CA GLY A 362 5.68 -18.54 -12.88
C GLY A 362 4.55 -19.56 -13.08
N PRO A 363 3.36 -19.11 -13.53
CA PRO A 363 2.26 -19.94 -13.97
C PRO A 363 2.69 -20.97 -15.03
N ALA A 364 2.05 -22.14 -15.06
CA ALA A 364 2.38 -23.19 -16.02
C ALA A 364 2.28 -22.70 -17.48
N CYS A 365 1.29 -21.86 -17.78
CA CYS A 365 1.11 -21.27 -19.11
C CYS A 365 2.22 -20.34 -19.58
N TYR A 366 3.13 -19.88 -18.69
CA TYR A 366 4.26 -19.02 -19.10
C TYR A 366 5.38 -19.80 -19.79
N GLY A 367 5.38 -21.14 -19.70
CA GLY A 367 6.37 -21.99 -20.35
C GLY A 367 7.80 -21.82 -19.80
N GLN A 368 7.95 -21.27 -18.59
CA GLN A 368 9.25 -21.02 -17.95
C GLN A 368 9.61 -22.07 -16.88
N GLY A 369 8.97 -23.25 -16.94
CA GLY A 369 9.23 -24.37 -16.04
C GLY A 369 8.29 -24.48 -14.84
N GLY A 370 7.29 -23.61 -14.73
CA GLY A 370 6.19 -23.75 -13.77
C GLY A 370 5.34 -24.98 -14.07
N ASP A 371 5.00 -25.77 -13.04
CA ASP A 371 4.18 -26.99 -13.14
C ASP A 371 2.96 -26.99 -12.20
N GLN A 372 2.80 -25.92 -11.42
CA GLN A 372 1.68 -25.76 -10.49
C GLN A 372 0.58 -24.94 -11.15
N PRO A 373 -0.70 -25.37 -11.06
CA PRO A 373 -1.81 -24.59 -11.60
C PRO A 373 -2.04 -23.32 -10.78
N THR A 374 -2.28 -22.23 -11.47
CA THR A 374 -2.52 -20.91 -10.85
C THR A 374 -3.85 -20.30 -11.28
N VAL A 375 -4.21 -19.14 -10.68
CA VAL A 375 -5.36 -18.33 -11.12
C VAL A 375 -5.21 -17.90 -12.58
N THR A 376 -3.98 -17.59 -13.02
CA THR A 376 -3.69 -17.24 -14.43
C THR A 376 -3.95 -18.43 -15.35
N ASP A 377 -3.49 -19.63 -14.99
CA ASP A 377 -3.74 -20.86 -15.77
C ASP A 377 -5.24 -21.13 -15.91
N ALA A 378 -6.01 -20.93 -14.83
CA ALA A 378 -7.45 -21.08 -14.86
C ALA A 378 -8.13 -20.08 -15.83
N ASN A 379 -7.68 -18.82 -15.87
CA ASN A 379 -8.20 -17.83 -16.83
C ASN A 379 -7.83 -18.18 -18.28
N VAL A 380 -6.64 -18.72 -18.50
CA VAL A 380 -6.19 -19.22 -19.83
C VAL A 380 -7.07 -20.40 -20.27
N ALA A 381 -7.24 -21.41 -19.43
CA ALA A 381 -8.05 -22.60 -19.74
C ALA A 381 -9.54 -22.27 -20.01
N LEU A 382 -10.05 -21.20 -19.40
CA LEU A 382 -11.42 -20.71 -19.62
C LEU A 382 -11.55 -19.74 -20.80
N GLY A 383 -10.46 -19.44 -21.53
CA GLY A 383 -10.44 -18.57 -22.70
C GLY A 383 -10.51 -17.07 -22.39
N ARG A 384 -10.35 -16.64 -21.13
CA ARG A 384 -10.44 -15.23 -20.71
C ARG A 384 -9.19 -14.43 -21.05
N LEU A 385 -8.03 -15.07 -21.11
CA LEU A 385 -6.76 -14.49 -21.55
C LEU A 385 -6.42 -14.96 -22.95
N SER A 386 -5.89 -14.06 -23.78
CA SER A 386 -5.42 -14.39 -25.13
C SER A 386 -4.07 -15.08 -25.08
N PRO A 387 -3.92 -16.27 -25.73
CA PRO A 387 -2.62 -16.92 -25.81
C PRO A 387 -1.57 -16.09 -26.56
N ASP A 388 -1.99 -15.31 -27.55
CA ASP A 388 -1.09 -14.64 -28.50
C ASP A 388 -0.95 -13.13 -28.24
N ARG A 389 -1.75 -12.55 -27.33
CA ARG A 389 -1.80 -11.09 -27.08
C ARG A 389 -1.45 -10.69 -25.65
N PHE A 390 -0.98 -11.63 -24.86
CA PHE A 390 -0.57 -11.34 -23.49
C PHE A 390 0.65 -10.40 -23.51
N LEU A 391 0.63 -9.34 -22.67
CA LEU A 391 1.62 -8.25 -22.69
C LEU A 391 1.81 -7.65 -24.09
N GLY A 392 0.70 -7.36 -24.76
CA GLY A 392 0.75 -6.79 -26.12
C GLY A 392 1.31 -7.73 -27.18
N GLY A 393 1.46 -9.04 -26.87
CA GLY A 393 2.07 -10.06 -27.73
C GLY A 393 3.56 -10.30 -27.45
N GLU A 394 4.12 -9.69 -26.40
CA GLU A 394 5.52 -9.91 -25.99
C GLU A 394 5.72 -11.32 -25.38
N MET A 395 4.65 -11.94 -24.88
CA MET A 395 4.67 -13.28 -24.30
C MET A 395 3.51 -14.12 -24.83
N ALA A 396 3.82 -15.28 -25.41
CA ALA A 396 2.82 -16.29 -25.77
C ALA A 396 2.50 -17.17 -24.54
N LEU A 397 1.21 -17.51 -24.34
CA LEU A 397 0.77 -18.39 -23.25
C LEU A 397 0.50 -19.80 -23.78
N ASP A 398 1.03 -20.81 -23.10
CA ASP A 398 0.82 -22.22 -23.39
C ASP A 398 -0.48 -22.73 -22.74
N VAL A 399 -1.55 -22.78 -23.55
CA VAL A 399 -2.88 -23.26 -23.10
C VAL A 399 -2.81 -24.73 -22.69
N ALA A 400 -2.05 -25.57 -23.42
CA ALA A 400 -1.95 -26.99 -23.12
C ALA A 400 -1.24 -27.27 -21.80
N ALA A 401 -0.18 -26.49 -21.50
CA ALA A 401 0.49 -26.57 -20.20
C ALA A 401 -0.44 -26.16 -19.03
N ALA A 402 -1.24 -25.10 -19.20
CA ALA A 402 -2.24 -24.68 -18.21
C ALA A 402 -3.27 -25.78 -17.95
N GLU A 403 -3.87 -26.32 -19.03
CA GLU A 403 -4.88 -27.37 -18.92
C GLU A 403 -4.30 -28.66 -18.29
N ALA A 404 -3.08 -29.06 -18.66
CA ALA A 404 -2.40 -30.22 -18.08
C ALA A 404 -2.15 -30.05 -16.59
N ALA A 405 -1.62 -28.88 -16.16
CA ALA A 405 -1.37 -28.58 -14.75
C ALA A 405 -2.67 -28.64 -13.91
N ILE A 406 -3.76 -28.06 -14.44
CA ILE A 406 -5.07 -28.08 -13.76
C ILE A 406 -5.62 -29.52 -13.70
N ALA A 407 -5.58 -30.26 -14.83
CA ALA A 407 -6.10 -31.62 -14.89
C ALA A 407 -5.35 -32.56 -13.94
N ASP A 408 -4.01 -32.55 -13.97
CA ASP A 408 -3.17 -33.48 -13.22
C ASP A 408 -3.19 -33.19 -11.70
N LYS A 409 -3.08 -31.91 -11.30
CA LYS A 409 -2.92 -31.53 -9.90
C LYS A 409 -4.26 -31.31 -9.16
N ILE A 410 -5.33 -30.96 -9.87
CA ILE A 410 -6.63 -30.63 -9.26
C ILE A 410 -7.74 -31.54 -9.80
N GLY A 411 -7.92 -31.59 -11.13
CA GLY A 411 -9.04 -32.29 -11.75
C GLY A 411 -9.07 -33.78 -11.41
N THR A 412 -8.04 -34.52 -11.78
CA THR A 412 -7.93 -35.97 -11.55
C THR A 412 -8.06 -36.35 -10.08
N PRO A 413 -7.33 -35.70 -9.12
CA PRO A 413 -7.45 -36.04 -7.72
C PRO A 413 -8.83 -35.77 -7.11
N LEU A 414 -9.56 -34.76 -7.60
CA LEU A 414 -10.92 -34.43 -7.13
C LEU A 414 -12.04 -35.07 -7.95
N GLY A 415 -11.70 -35.81 -9.03
CA GLY A 415 -12.69 -36.38 -9.93
C GLY A 415 -13.46 -35.36 -10.76
N LEU A 416 -12.87 -34.20 -11.02
CA LEU A 416 -13.45 -33.09 -11.78
C LEU A 416 -12.85 -33.02 -13.20
N GLY A 417 -13.62 -32.50 -14.14
CA GLY A 417 -13.11 -32.11 -15.44
C GLY A 417 -12.19 -30.90 -15.34
N THR A 418 -11.27 -30.73 -16.32
CA THR A 418 -10.32 -29.59 -16.33
C THR A 418 -11.03 -28.24 -16.24
N ILE A 419 -12.10 -28.04 -16.98
CA ILE A 419 -12.89 -26.80 -16.99
C ILE A 419 -13.57 -26.56 -15.64
N GLU A 420 -14.18 -27.61 -15.06
CA GLU A 420 -14.82 -27.51 -13.74
C GLU A 420 -13.79 -27.19 -12.64
N ALA A 421 -12.62 -27.80 -12.70
CA ALA A 421 -11.49 -27.49 -11.80
C ALA A 421 -11.02 -26.03 -11.97
N ALA A 422 -10.87 -25.53 -13.20
CA ALA A 422 -10.52 -24.16 -13.48
C ALA A 422 -11.56 -23.16 -12.92
N GLN A 423 -12.84 -23.45 -13.09
CA GLN A 423 -13.93 -22.65 -12.51
C GLN A 423 -13.90 -22.68 -10.97
N GLY A 424 -13.60 -23.84 -10.38
CA GLY A 424 -13.42 -24.00 -8.94
C GLY A 424 -12.28 -23.13 -8.40
N ILE A 425 -11.14 -23.10 -9.09
CA ILE A 425 -9.98 -22.24 -8.78
C ILE A 425 -10.41 -20.78 -8.76
N LEU A 426 -11.09 -20.30 -9.81
CA LEU A 426 -11.51 -18.90 -9.90
C LEU A 426 -12.57 -18.56 -8.86
N ARG A 427 -13.50 -19.44 -8.55
CA ARG A 427 -14.53 -19.20 -7.51
C ARG A 427 -13.90 -18.99 -6.14
N ILE A 428 -12.95 -19.85 -5.76
CA ILE A 428 -12.23 -19.71 -4.48
C ILE A 428 -11.39 -18.42 -4.48
N GLY A 429 -10.71 -18.13 -5.58
CA GLY A 429 -9.93 -16.89 -5.72
C GLY A 429 -10.81 -15.64 -5.58
N VAL A 430 -11.98 -15.60 -6.24
CA VAL A 430 -12.95 -14.48 -6.14
C VAL A 430 -13.44 -14.31 -4.70
N THR A 431 -13.81 -15.41 -4.03
CA THR A 431 -14.25 -15.35 -2.61
C THR A 431 -13.15 -14.81 -1.69
N ALA A 432 -11.88 -15.21 -1.89
CA ALA A 432 -10.76 -14.68 -1.12
C ALA A 432 -10.54 -13.18 -1.38
N MET A 433 -10.64 -12.74 -2.65
CA MET A 433 -10.54 -11.32 -3.02
C MET A 433 -11.72 -10.48 -2.51
N SER A 434 -12.94 -11.05 -2.52
CA SER A 434 -14.13 -10.42 -1.94
C SER A 434 -13.96 -10.16 -0.44
N HIS A 435 -13.19 -10.99 0.27
CA HIS A 435 -12.86 -10.76 1.67
C HIS A 435 -12.04 -9.47 1.84
N ALA A 436 -11.09 -9.17 0.95
CA ALA A 436 -10.33 -7.91 1.04
C ALA A 436 -11.25 -6.69 0.97
N VAL A 437 -12.24 -6.72 0.08
CA VAL A 437 -13.22 -5.63 -0.03
C VAL A 437 -14.13 -5.55 1.19
N LYS A 438 -14.60 -6.69 1.72
CA LYS A 438 -15.42 -6.74 2.94
C LYS A 438 -14.68 -6.22 4.16
N ALA A 439 -13.38 -6.50 4.27
CA ALA A 439 -12.56 -6.06 5.39
C ALA A 439 -12.43 -4.52 5.48
N VAL A 440 -12.41 -3.83 4.34
CA VAL A 440 -12.33 -2.36 4.28
C VAL A 440 -13.71 -1.68 4.23
N THR A 441 -14.79 -2.42 4.03
CA THR A 441 -16.16 -1.89 3.95
C THR A 441 -17.06 -2.45 5.05
N THR A 442 -17.62 -3.64 4.89
CA THR A 442 -18.65 -4.23 5.77
C THR A 442 -18.16 -4.41 7.20
N GLU A 443 -16.90 -4.83 7.40
CA GLU A 443 -16.32 -4.96 8.74
C GLU A 443 -16.08 -3.60 9.42
N ARG A 444 -16.16 -2.50 8.66
CA ARG A 444 -16.11 -1.13 9.18
C ARG A 444 -17.46 -0.45 9.25
N GLY A 445 -18.55 -1.19 9.00
CA GLY A 445 -19.89 -0.68 9.04
C GLY A 445 -20.32 0.09 7.78
N LEU A 446 -19.58 -0.04 6.67
CA LEU A 446 -19.90 0.57 5.39
C LEU A 446 -20.64 -0.44 4.49
N ASP A 447 -21.67 0.00 3.77
CA ASP A 447 -22.34 -0.84 2.76
C ASP A 447 -21.58 -0.74 1.43
N ALA A 448 -20.97 -1.85 1.00
CA ALA A 448 -20.22 -1.90 -0.26
C ALA A 448 -21.10 -1.53 -1.48
N GLY A 449 -22.41 -1.71 -1.41
CA GLY A 449 -23.36 -1.34 -2.47
C GLY A 449 -23.47 0.18 -2.73
N ASP A 450 -23.03 1.01 -1.78
CA ASP A 450 -23.01 2.48 -1.90
C ASP A 450 -21.75 3.00 -2.58
N PHE A 451 -20.80 2.12 -2.93
CA PHE A 451 -19.52 2.45 -3.52
C PHE A 451 -19.42 1.99 -4.98
N ALA A 452 -18.66 2.72 -5.78
CA ALA A 452 -18.13 2.20 -7.03
C ALA A 452 -16.79 1.50 -6.77
N MET A 453 -16.52 0.38 -7.46
CA MET A 453 -15.21 -0.26 -7.40
C MET A 453 -14.32 0.25 -8.54
N VAL A 454 -13.18 0.82 -8.23
CA VAL A 454 -12.13 1.16 -9.20
C VAL A 454 -11.14 -0.01 -9.21
N ALA A 455 -11.13 -0.79 -10.31
CA ALA A 455 -10.36 -2.01 -10.44
C ALA A 455 -9.13 -1.78 -11.31
N TYR A 456 -7.95 -2.02 -10.76
CA TYR A 456 -6.67 -1.84 -11.44
C TYR A 456 -5.66 -2.96 -11.08
N GLY A 457 -4.39 -2.79 -11.49
CA GLY A 457 -3.42 -3.86 -11.52
C GLY A 457 -3.59 -4.75 -12.75
N GLY A 458 -2.60 -5.56 -13.07
CA GLY A 458 -2.61 -6.40 -14.28
C GLY A 458 -3.74 -7.45 -14.31
N ALA A 459 -4.19 -7.91 -13.14
CA ALA A 459 -5.22 -8.96 -13.01
C ALA A 459 -6.55 -8.45 -12.41
N GLY A 460 -6.60 -7.24 -11.85
CA GLY A 460 -7.82 -6.70 -11.24
C GLY A 460 -9.04 -6.70 -12.16
N PRO A 461 -8.96 -6.15 -13.38
CA PRO A 461 -10.07 -6.11 -14.33
C PRO A 461 -10.62 -7.47 -14.76
N LEU A 462 -9.81 -8.55 -14.68
CA LEU A 462 -10.25 -9.92 -14.98
C LEU A 462 -11.32 -10.42 -14.01
N HIS A 463 -11.27 -9.97 -12.75
CA HIS A 463 -12.10 -10.51 -11.67
C HIS A 463 -13.10 -9.50 -11.11
N ALA A 464 -12.96 -8.22 -11.44
CA ALA A 464 -13.72 -7.12 -10.86
C ALA A 464 -15.24 -7.30 -10.92
N CYS A 465 -15.79 -7.70 -12.08
CA CYS A 465 -17.23 -7.91 -12.24
C CYS A 465 -17.75 -9.07 -11.37
N ASN A 466 -16.96 -10.14 -11.21
CA ASN A 466 -17.33 -11.26 -10.33
C ASN A 466 -17.32 -10.88 -8.85
N ILE A 467 -16.30 -10.14 -8.42
CA ILE A 467 -16.17 -9.64 -7.05
C ILE A 467 -17.31 -8.68 -6.76
N ALA A 468 -17.55 -7.71 -7.65
CA ALA A 468 -18.66 -6.75 -7.52
C ALA A 468 -20.01 -7.43 -7.36
N ARG A 469 -20.29 -8.46 -8.18
CA ARG A 469 -21.53 -9.25 -8.11
C ARG A 469 -21.67 -10.02 -6.79
N GLU A 470 -20.55 -10.61 -6.28
CA GLU A 470 -20.55 -11.37 -5.02
C GLU A 470 -20.89 -10.49 -3.80
N ILE A 471 -20.44 -9.24 -3.82
CA ILE A 471 -20.60 -8.32 -2.67
C ILE A 471 -21.66 -7.24 -2.87
N GLY A 472 -22.36 -7.23 -4.01
CA GLY A 472 -23.48 -6.33 -4.28
C GLY A 472 -23.11 -4.94 -4.80
N ILE A 473 -21.87 -4.73 -5.26
CA ILE A 473 -21.43 -3.50 -5.93
C ILE A 473 -22.08 -3.43 -7.31
N ARG A 474 -22.64 -2.27 -7.66
CA ARG A 474 -23.39 -2.08 -8.91
C ARG A 474 -22.57 -1.48 -10.05
N LYS A 475 -21.49 -0.80 -9.72
CA LYS A 475 -20.65 -0.08 -10.67
C LYS A 475 -19.18 -0.44 -10.49
N VAL A 476 -18.53 -0.85 -11.58
CA VAL A 476 -17.09 -1.05 -11.64
C VAL A 476 -16.50 -0.06 -12.63
N ILE A 477 -15.40 0.55 -12.28
CA ILE A 477 -14.65 1.46 -13.16
C ILE A 477 -13.26 0.83 -13.37
N VAL A 478 -12.89 0.61 -14.61
CA VAL A 478 -11.53 0.22 -14.98
C VAL A 478 -10.83 1.44 -15.58
N PRO A 479 -9.86 2.04 -14.86
CA PRO A 479 -9.18 3.23 -15.33
C PRO A 479 -8.38 2.96 -16.61
N ARG A 480 -8.04 4.02 -17.34
CA ARG A 480 -7.13 3.90 -18.47
C ARG A 480 -5.78 3.38 -18.02
N SER A 481 -5.23 2.39 -18.70
CA SER A 481 -3.96 1.72 -18.35
C SER A 481 -3.93 1.17 -16.91
N PRO A 482 -4.87 0.29 -16.52
CA PRO A 482 -5.00 -0.20 -15.15
C PRO A 482 -3.75 -0.92 -14.64
N GLY A 483 -2.96 -1.52 -15.54
CA GLY A 483 -1.70 -2.18 -15.20
C GLY A 483 -0.57 -1.23 -14.77
N HIS A 484 -0.73 0.09 -14.94
CA HIS A 484 0.25 1.11 -14.55
C HIS A 484 -0.33 2.09 -13.51
N PHE A 485 -1.49 1.76 -12.93
CA PHE A 485 -2.29 2.72 -12.18
C PHE A 485 -1.64 3.16 -10.86
N SER A 486 -0.84 2.32 -10.21
CA SER A 486 -0.05 2.73 -9.03
C SER A 486 1.00 3.78 -9.40
N ALA A 487 1.77 3.57 -10.48
CA ALA A 487 2.73 4.57 -10.95
C ALA A 487 2.03 5.87 -11.39
N PHE A 488 0.87 5.78 -12.05
CA PHE A 488 0.02 6.92 -12.36
C PHE A 488 -0.43 7.67 -11.10
N GLY A 489 -0.89 6.95 -10.07
CA GLY A 489 -1.34 7.52 -8.80
C GLY A 489 -0.25 8.31 -8.07
N MET A 490 1.02 7.89 -8.18
CA MET A 490 2.16 8.63 -7.61
C MET A 490 2.25 10.07 -8.12
N LEU A 491 1.86 10.31 -9.39
CA LEU A 491 1.89 11.65 -9.98
C LEU A 491 0.88 12.61 -9.31
N PHE A 492 -0.12 12.07 -8.60
CA PHE A 492 -1.11 12.83 -7.84
C PHE A 492 -0.77 12.96 -6.35
N SER A 493 0.33 12.37 -5.89
CA SER A 493 0.78 12.47 -4.51
C SER A 493 1.31 13.87 -4.18
N ASP A 494 1.18 14.28 -2.92
CA ASP A 494 1.70 15.51 -2.35
C ASP A 494 2.83 15.25 -1.36
N LEU A 495 3.68 16.25 -1.10
CA LEU A 495 4.57 16.19 0.05
C LEU A 495 3.73 16.09 1.31
N ARG A 496 4.03 15.12 2.19
CA ARG A 496 3.25 14.90 3.40
C ARG A 496 4.11 14.49 4.57
N TYR A 497 3.93 15.21 5.68
CA TYR A 497 4.62 14.98 6.94
C TYR A 497 3.61 14.89 8.06
N ASP A 498 3.52 13.71 8.69
CA ASP A 498 2.62 13.42 9.78
C ASP A 498 3.40 13.37 11.10
N TYR A 499 2.97 14.18 12.06
CA TYR A 499 3.55 14.25 13.40
C TYR A 499 2.52 13.92 14.45
N VAL A 500 2.99 13.30 15.52
CA VAL A 500 2.17 12.98 16.67
C VAL A 500 2.99 13.18 17.93
N ARG A 501 2.35 13.72 18.98
CA ARG A 501 2.98 13.86 20.30
C ARG A 501 2.00 13.48 21.40
N SER A 502 2.37 12.53 22.25
CA SER A 502 1.56 12.16 23.41
C SER A 502 1.47 13.30 24.41
N ARG A 503 0.23 13.69 24.76
CA ARG A 503 -0.07 14.73 25.72
C ARG A 503 -1.34 14.39 26.49
N PHE A 504 -1.18 13.65 27.59
CA PHE A 504 -2.33 13.24 28.40
C PHE A 504 -2.89 14.41 29.18
N THR A 505 -4.12 14.82 28.87
CA THR A 505 -4.84 15.85 29.61
C THR A 505 -6.34 15.62 29.51
N ARG A 506 -7.05 15.78 30.63
CA ARG A 506 -8.51 15.81 30.61
C ARG A 506 -8.97 17.08 29.89
N LEU A 507 -9.95 16.95 29.00
CA LEU A 507 -10.44 18.11 28.24
C LEU A 507 -10.92 19.24 29.14
N ALA A 508 -11.54 18.91 30.29
CA ALA A 508 -12.01 19.89 31.27
C ALA A 508 -10.87 20.71 31.92
N ASP A 509 -9.69 20.09 32.07
CA ASP A 509 -8.53 20.64 32.75
C ASP A 509 -7.45 21.12 31.76
N ALA A 510 -7.72 21.04 30.44
CA ALA A 510 -6.75 21.33 29.39
C ALA A 510 -6.28 22.80 29.44
N ASP A 511 -4.97 22.99 29.46
CA ASP A 511 -4.32 24.27 29.20
C ASP A 511 -4.14 24.44 27.70
N PHE A 512 -4.98 25.27 27.08
CA PHE A 512 -4.94 25.48 25.65
C PHE A 512 -3.68 26.19 25.16
N ALA A 513 -3.04 27.01 26.02
CA ALA A 513 -1.78 27.64 25.64
C ALA A 513 -0.64 26.62 25.54
N ASP A 514 -0.61 25.63 26.45
CA ASP A 514 0.35 24.51 26.39
C ASP A 514 0.11 23.61 25.16
N LEU A 515 -1.16 23.28 24.87
CA LEU A 515 -1.50 22.50 23.68
C LEU A 515 -1.15 23.24 22.39
N GLU A 516 -1.39 24.56 22.33
CA GLU A 516 -1.04 25.40 21.18
C GLU A 516 0.48 25.45 20.95
N ALA A 517 1.27 25.51 22.03
CA ALA A 517 2.73 25.47 21.93
C ALA A 517 3.21 24.16 21.28
N VAL A 518 2.62 23.01 21.66
CA VAL A 518 2.94 21.72 21.04
C VAL A 518 2.54 21.70 19.56
N TYR A 519 1.36 22.21 19.20
CA TYR A 519 0.97 22.29 17.78
C TYR A 519 1.94 23.16 16.98
N ALA A 520 2.33 24.31 17.50
CA ALA A 520 3.26 25.21 16.83
C ALA A 520 4.65 24.56 16.60
N GLU A 521 5.12 23.75 17.56
CA GLU A 521 6.36 22.97 17.38
C GLU A 521 6.22 21.95 16.24
N LEU A 522 5.14 21.16 16.23
CA LEU A 522 4.92 20.14 15.21
C LEU A 522 4.73 20.74 13.81
N GLU A 523 4.04 21.89 13.72
CA GLU A 523 3.88 22.65 12.48
C GLU A 523 5.22 23.16 11.95
N ALA A 524 6.06 23.71 12.85
CA ALA A 524 7.39 24.21 12.48
C ALA A 524 8.30 23.06 12.01
N GLU A 525 8.25 21.90 12.65
CA GLU A 525 8.97 20.70 12.20
C GLU A 525 8.56 20.32 10.77
N GLY A 526 7.25 20.27 10.48
CA GLY A 526 6.74 19.89 9.16
C GLY A 526 7.04 20.92 8.08
N LEU A 527 6.96 22.21 8.39
CA LEU A 527 7.34 23.27 7.46
C LEU A 527 8.83 23.21 7.11
N ALA A 528 9.69 22.95 8.11
CA ALA A 528 11.12 22.80 7.91
C ALA A 528 11.48 21.60 7.00
N GLU A 529 10.70 20.51 7.02
CA GLU A 529 10.89 19.38 6.11
C GLU A 529 10.48 19.74 4.67
N ILE A 530 9.39 20.49 4.49
CA ILE A 530 8.99 20.99 3.16
C ILE A 530 10.08 21.89 2.56
N GLU A 531 10.69 22.77 3.36
CA GLU A 531 11.75 23.68 2.89
C GLU A 531 13.03 22.97 2.43
N LYS A 532 13.29 21.75 2.89
CA LYS A 532 14.45 20.94 2.47
C LYS A 532 14.27 20.36 1.06
N VAL A 533 13.04 20.22 0.59
CA VAL A 533 12.76 19.65 -0.73
C VAL A 533 12.96 20.73 -1.79
N SER A 534 13.66 20.41 -2.87
CA SER A 534 13.98 21.37 -3.94
C SER A 534 12.76 21.84 -4.75
N ILE A 535 11.60 21.21 -4.56
CA ILE A 535 10.35 21.55 -5.26
C ILE A 535 9.52 22.46 -4.35
N ALA A 536 9.18 23.64 -4.86
CA ALA A 536 8.25 24.51 -4.15
C ALA A 536 6.80 24.03 -4.36
N PRO A 537 6.05 23.73 -3.29
CA PRO A 537 4.64 23.41 -3.42
C PRO A 537 3.84 24.64 -3.84
N GLN A 538 2.73 24.43 -4.57
CA GLN A 538 1.81 25.52 -4.93
C GLN A 538 1.15 26.13 -3.69
N ARG A 539 0.89 25.30 -2.70
CA ARG A 539 0.25 25.67 -1.43
C ARG A 539 0.67 24.71 -0.32
N VAL A 540 0.80 25.21 0.88
CA VAL A 540 0.97 24.40 2.09
C VAL A 540 -0.36 24.41 2.87
N VAL A 541 -0.82 23.21 3.23
CA VAL A 541 -2.01 23.00 4.05
C VAL A 541 -1.58 22.31 5.35
N ILE A 542 -2.05 22.84 6.47
CA ILE A 542 -1.81 22.26 7.78
C ILE A 542 -3.15 21.83 8.37
N SER A 543 -3.22 20.57 8.78
CA SER A 543 -4.36 20.03 9.51
C SER A 543 -3.95 19.61 10.91
N ARG A 544 -4.82 19.89 11.88
CA ARG A 544 -4.65 19.55 13.30
C ARG A 544 -5.68 18.51 13.70
N GLY A 545 -5.27 17.56 14.53
CA GLY A 545 -6.15 16.59 15.15
C GLY A 545 -5.70 16.25 16.56
N ALA A 546 -6.55 15.55 17.29
CA ALA A 546 -6.19 14.97 18.57
C ALA A 546 -6.76 13.55 18.68
N ASP A 547 -5.99 12.65 19.29
CA ASP A 547 -6.54 11.37 19.73
C ASP A 547 -7.23 11.58 21.06
N MET A 548 -8.52 11.27 21.09
CA MET A 548 -9.37 11.47 22.26
C MET A 548 -10.08 10.18 22.64
N ARG A 549 -10.38 10.05 23.94
CA ARG A 549 -11.15 8.92 24.48
C ARG A 549 -11.95 9.35 25.68
N TYR A 550 -12.95 8.56 26.08
CA TYR A 550 -13.56 8.74 27.39
C TYR A 550 -12.57 8.30 28.49
N VAL A 551 -12.59 9.01 29.61
CA VAL A 551 -11.70 8.70 30.75
C VAL A 551 -11.95 7.26 31.21
N GLY A 552 -10.88 6.45 31.22
CA GLY A 552 -10.94 5.04 31.59
C GLY A 552 -11.09 4.07 30.39
N GLN A 553 -11.24 4.56 29.17
CA GLN A 553 -11.13 3.73 27.97
C GLN A 553 -9.67 3.55 27.55
N GLU A 554 -9.37 2.43 26.92
CA GLU A 554 -8.03 2.16 26.37
C GLU A 554 -7.89 2.71 24.94
N HIS A 555 -8.92 2.57 24.12
CA HIS A 555 -8.88 2.99 22.72
C HIS A 555 -9.31 4.44 22.55
N SER A 556 -8.59 5.16 21.71
CA SER A 556 -8.90 6.53 21.30
C SER A 556 -9.41 6.57 19.86
N VAL A 557 -10.08 7.63 19.50
CA VAL A 557 -10.43 8.02 18.13
C VAL A 557 -9.72 9.31 17.79
N THR A 558 -9.27 9.45 16.56
CA THR A 558 -8.67 10.68 16.04
C THR A 558 -9.79 11.65 15.66
N VAL A 559 -9.74 12.84 16.20
CA VAL A 559 -10.72 13.91 15.99
C VAL A 559 -10.02 15.06 15.29
N ASP A 560 -10.50 15.46 14.11
CA ASP A 560 -10.01 16.66 13.44
C ASP A 560 -10.46 17.91 14.17
N LEU A 561 -9.52 18.77 14.46
CA LEU A 561 -9.74 19.97 15.23
C LEU A 561 -9.31 21.21 14.45
N SER A 562 -10.26 22.07 14.13
CA SER A 562 -9.92 23.35 13.50
C SER A 562 -9.20 24.27 14.52
N THR A 563 -8.26 25.08 14.00
CA THR A 563 -7.53 26.09 14.77
C THR A 563 -8.45 27.00 15.60
N ASN A 564 -9.63 27.32 15.08
CA ASN A 564 -10.59 28.17 15.77
C ASN A 564 -11.14 27.59 17.08
N LEU A 565 -11.27 26.24 17.17
CA LEU A 565 -11.75 25.59 18.39
C LEU A 565 -10.76 25.75 19.54
N PHE A 566 -9.45 25.71 19.24
CA PHE A 566 -8.40 25.96 20.23
C PHE A 566 -8.29 27.44 20.57
N ALA A 567 -8.29 28.34 19.59
CA ALA A 567 -8.19 29.78 19.80
C ALA A 567 -9.35 30.31 20.65
N ASN A 568 -10.53 29.70 20.56
CA ASN A 568 -11.70 30.08 21.34
C ASN A 568 -11.84 29.29 22.67
N GLU A 569 -10.93 28.35 22.93
CA GLU A 569 -10.98 27.41 24.08
C GLU A 569 -12.33 26.68 24.20
N ASP A 570 -12.93 26.34 23.05
CA ASP A 570 -14.30 25.80 23.00
C ASP A 570 -14.34 24.32 23.34
N ARG A 571 -14.22 24.01 24.62
CA ARG A 571 -14.26 22.65 25.18
C ARG A 571 -15.55 21.91 24.81
N ALA A 572 -16.67 22.64 24.73
CA ALA A 572 -17.98 22.06 24.44
C ALA A 572 -18.03 21.57 22.98
N ALA A 573 -17.61 22.40 22.03
CA ALA A 573 -17.57 22.04 20.62
C ALA A 573 -16.54 20.91 20.34
N ILE A 574 -15.38 20.91 21.01
CA ILE A 574 -14.42 19.81 20.92
C ILE A 574 -15.02 18.50 21.41
N LYS A 575 -15.76 18.55 22.57
CA LYS A 575 -16.43 17.37 23.13
C LYS A 575 -17.52 16.86 22.20
N GLU A 576 -18.36 17.74 21.65
CA GLU A 576 -19.43 17.38 20.72
C GLU A 576 -18.85 16.69 19.45
N ARG A 577 -17.76 17.24 18.92
CA ARG A 577 -17.09 16.65 17.76
C ARG A 577 -16.48 15.28 18.07
N PHE A 578 -15.88 15.11 19.23
CA PHE A 578 -15.39 13.82 19.71
C PHE A 578 -16.52 12.81 19.84
N ASP A 579 -17.65 13.19 20.46
CA ASP A 579 -18.81 12.29 20.62
C ASP A 579 -19.37 11.85 19.27
N ALA A 580 -19.44 12.75 18.28
CA ALA A 580 -19.87 12.44 16.93
C ALA A 580 -18.94 11.42 16.23
N VAL A 581 -17.61 11.63 16.33
CA VAL A 581 -16.63 10.69 15.76
C VAL A 581 -16.69 9.34 16.47
N HIS A 582 -16.85 9.34 17.79
CA HIS A 582 -17.00 8.10 18.59
C HIS A 582 -18.26 7.32 18.21
N ASP A 583 -19.38 8.03 18.00
CA ASP A 583 -20.65 7.42 17.57
C ASP A 583 -20.53 6.78 16.18
N VAL A 584 -19.93 7.48 15.22
CA VAL A 584 -19.66 6.94 13.89
C VAL A 584 -18.77 5.68 13.97
N ARG A 585 -17.74 5.70 14.83
CA ARG A 585 -16.77 4.59 14.92
C ARG A 585 -17.30 3.36 15.64
N TYR A 586 -18.09 3.55 16.70
CA TYR A 586 -18.51 2.49 17.63
C TYR A 586 -20.02 2.29 17.69
N GLY A 587 -20.82 3.10 17.00
CA GLY A 587 -22.28 3.08 17.03
C GLY A 587 -22.87 3.55 18.36
N THR A 588 -22.09 4.27 19.18
CA THR A 588 -22.51 4.81 20.47
C THR A 588 -21.62 5.96 20.92
N CYS A 589 -22.20 6.89 21.68
CA CYS A 589 -21.45 7.95 22.36
C CYS A 589 -21.99 8.14 23.79
N ALA A 590 -21.22 8.85 24.63
CA ALA A 590 -21.56 9.14 26.02
C ALA A 590 -21.35 10.63 26.36
N PRO A 591 -22.29 11.52 25.94
CA PRO A 591 -22.09 12.99 26.05
C PRO A 591 -21.87 13.49 27.49
N ASN A 592 -22.37 12.78 28.49
CA ASN A 592 -22.23 13.13 29.90
C ASN A 592 -20.91 12.64 30.55
N GLU A 593 -20.17 11.74 29.85
CA GLU A 593 -18.90 11.22 30.35
C GLU A 593 -17.75 12.16 30.05
N ARG A 594 -16.74 12.17 30.95
CA ARG A 594 -15.54 12.97 30.79
C ARG A 594 -14.66 12.41 29.69
N SER A 595 -14.11 13.29 28.86
CA SER A 595 -13.13 12.94 27.83
C SER A 595 -11.74 13.44 28.17
N GLU A 596 -10.74 12.81 27.59
CA GLU A 596 -9.34 13.20 27.67
C GLU A 596 -8.69 13.18 26.30
N ILE A 597 -7.74 14.10 26.09
CA ILE A 597 -6.80 14.11 24.98
C ILE A 597 -5.65 13.19 25.35
N VAL A 598 -5.23 12.35 24.42
CA VAL A 598 -4.14 11.37 24.56
C VAL A 598 -2.91 11.81 23.79
N SER A 599 -3.12 12.25 22.54
CA SER A 599 -2.06 12.73 21.66
C SER A 599 -2.57 13.88 20.80
N LEU A 600 -1.66 14.76 20.38
CA LEU A 600 -1.89 15.80 19.40
C LEU A 600 -1.29 15.35 18.07
N ARG A 601 -1.98 15.64 16.97
CA ARG A 601 -1.58 15.29 15.61
C ARG A 601 -1.51 16.52 14.73
N VAL A 602 -0.49 16.58 13.89
CA VAL A 602 -0.34 17.59 12.84
C VAL A 602 0.03 16.88 11.54
N THR A 603 -0.68 17.22 10.48
CA THR A 603 -0.27 16.85 9.12
C THR A 603 0.04 18.13 8.35
N VAL A 604 1.26 18.21 7.82
CA VAL A 604 1.70 19.32 6.95
C VAL A 604 1.81 18.77 5.53
N THR A 605 0.98 19.32 4.63
CA THR A 605 0.89 18.89 3.23
C THR A 605 1.36 20.01 2.31
N GLY A 606 2.41 19.75 1.52
CA GLY A 606 2.85 20.61 0.44
C GLY A 606 2.20 20.16 -0.87
N MET A 607 1.14 20.85 -1.29
CA MET A 607 0.38 20.50 -2.49
C MET A 607 1.22 20.78 -3.74
N LEU A 608 1.47 19.73 -4.51
CA LEU A 608 2.13 19.81 -5.81
C LEU A 608 1.09 20.02 -6.93
N GLU A 609 1.55 20.55 -8.05
CA GLU A 609 0.74 20.63 -9.25
C GLU A 609 0.30 19.22 -9.70
N LYS A 610 -0.97 19.04 -10.05
CA LYS A 610 -1.51 17.74 -10.45
C LYS A 610 -1.60 17.61 -11.97
N PRO A 611 -1.41 16.38 -12.51
CA PRO A 611 -1.78 16.10 -13.89
C PRO A 611 -3.26 16.42 -14.14
N ILE A 612 -3.55 16.98 -15.30
CA ILE A 612 -4.93 17.13 -15.78
C ILE A 612 -5.26 15.86 -16.56
N LEU A 613 -6.38 15.22 -16.22
CA LEU A 613 -6.86 14.07 -16.98
C LEU A 613 -7.34 14.54 -18.35
N GLU A 614 -6.72 14.01 -19.40
CA GLU A 614 -7.10 14.33 -20.78
C GLU A 614 -8.38 13.58 -21.18
N GLU A 615 -9.30 14.29 -21.80
CA GLU A 615 -10.45 13.71 -22.47
C GLU A 615 -10.01 13.02 -23.77
N ILE A 616 -10.59 11.86 -24.07
CA ILE A 616 -10.39 11.20 -25.35
C ILE A 616 -11.44 11.63 -26.38
N ASP A 617 -11.19 11.36 -27.66
CA ASP A 617 -12.11 11.67 -28.72
C ASP A 617 -13.49 11.01 -28.48
N THR A 618 -14.54 11.77 -28.72
CA THR A 618 -15.93 11.28 -28.61
C THR A 618 -16.31 10.52 -29.89
N GLY A 619 -16.91 9.34 -29.69
CA GLY A 619 -17.43 8.50 -30.76
C GLY A 619 -18.94 8.28 -30.68
N ASP A 620 -19.43 7.46 -31.60
CA ASP A 620 -20.82 6.99 -31.56
C ASP A 620 -21.01 5.93 -30.45
N THR A 621 -22.27 5.57 -30.17
CA THR A 621 -22.55 4.48 -29.21
C THR A 621 -21.91 3.15 -29.62
N ALA A 622 -21.88 2.83 -30.91
CA ALA A 622 -21.24 1.65 -31.44
C ALA A 622 -19.73 1.84 -31.50
N PRO A 623 -18.92 0.89 -31.00
CA PRO A 623 -17.47 0.93 -31.15
C PRO A 623 -17.05 0.98 -32.63
N PRO A 624 -15.96 1.69 -32.96
CA PRO A 624 -15.43 1.70 -34.32
C PRO A 624 -14.92 0.31 -34.74
N ALA A 625 -15.03 -0.02 -36.04
CA ALA A 625 -14.59 -1.30 -36.58
C ALA A 625 -13.11 -1.62 -36.28
N ALA A 626 -12.27 -0.61 -36.09
CA ALA A 626 -10.87 -0.76 -35.70
C ALA A 626 -10.69 -1.31 -34.26
N ALA A 627 -11.71 -1.20 -33.43
CA ALA A 627 -11.68 -1.75 -32.06
C ALA A 627 -12.06 -3.24 -32.04
N ASP A 628 -12.79 -3.74 -33.04
CA ASP A 628 -13.19 -5.15 -33.13
C ASP A 628 -11.97 -6.02 -33.48
N THR A 629 -11.65 -6.97 -32.59
CA THR A 629 -10.54 -7.91 -32.78
C THR A 629 -11.00 -9.36 -32.99
N GLY A 630 -12.33 -9.55 -33.16
CA GLY A 630 -12.96 -10.83 -33.49
C GLY A 630 -13.70 -11.48 -32.33
N MET A 631 -13.81 -12.80 -32.39
CA MET A 631 -14.57 -13.61 -31.44
C MET A 631 -13.67 -14.68 -30.80
N ARG A 632 -13.92 -14.98 -29.54
CA ARG A 632 -13.24 -16.08 -28.80
C ARG A 632 -14.25 -16.89 -28.03
N ALA A 633 -14.05 -18.21 -27.97
CA ALA A 633 -14.83 -19.08 -27.12
C ALA A 633 -14.40 -18.90 -25.65
N VAL A 634 -15.29 -18.38 -24.79
CA VAL A 634 -15.01 -18.10 -23.37
C VAL A 634 -16.04 -18.81 -22.51
N ARG A 635 -15.58 -19.38 -21.40
CA ARG A 635 -16.47 -20.06 -20.44
C ARG A 635 -16.80 -19.15 -19.25
N PHE A 636 -18.07 -18.83 -19.14
CA PHE A 636 -18.64 -18.13 -17.98
C PHE A 636 -19.42 -19.09 -17.06
N GLY A 637 -19.92 -20.18 -17.61
CA GLY A 637 -20.61 -21.30 -16.97
C GLY A 637 -20.16 -22.62 -17.57
N GLU A 638 -21.06 -23.61 -17.68
CA GLU A 638 -20.76 -24.94 -18.23
C GLU A 638 -20.38 -24.88 -19.72
N ASP A 639 -21.10 -24.08 -20.49
CA ASP A 639 -20.90 -23.95 -21.93
C ASP A 639 -19.94 -22.82 -22.28
N ALA A 640 -19.25 -22.99 -23.41
CA ALA A 640 -18.47 -21.91 -24.02
C ALA A 640 -19.41 -20.98 -24.82
N LEU A 641 -19.23 -19.68 -24.62
CA LEU A 641 -19.94 -18.64 -25.36
C LEU A 641 -19.00 -17.97 -26.37
N ASP A 642 -19.47 -17.77 -27.59
CA ASP A 642 -18.78 -16.92 -28.56
C ASP A 642 -18.79 -15.50 -28.01
N THR A 643 -17.62 -14.97 -27.65
CA THR A 643 -17.45 -13.72 -26.92
C THR A 643 -16.68 -12.73 -27.78
N ALA A 644 -17.26 -11.55 -28.00
CA ALA A 644 -16.60 -10.47 -28.72
C ALA A 644 -15.33 -10.00 -27.99
N THR A 645 -14.28 -9.75 -28.78
CA THR A 645 -13.00 -9.22 -28.26
C THR A 645 -12.74 -7.84 -28.84
N TRP A 646 -12.32 -6.90 -27.98
CA TRP A 646 -12.16 -5.50 -28.32
C TRP A 646 -10.77 -4.99 -27.95
N ASN A 647 -10.17 -4.18 -28.82
CA ASN A 647 -8.94 -3.44 -28.52
C ASN A 647 -9.30 -2.15 -27.82
N ARG A 648 -8.93 -2.01 -26.53
CA ARG A 648 -9.23 -0.82 -25.74
C ARG A 648 -8.67 0.46 -26.34
N ALA A 649 -7.48 0.44 -26.91
CA ALA A 649 -6.82 1.63 -27.47
C ALA A 649 -7.59 2.30 -28.63
N ALA A 650 -8.49 1.55 -29.27
CA ALA A 650 -9.31 2.04 -30.36
C ALA A 650 -10.74 2.43 -29.94
N LEU A 651 -11.10 2.31 -28.64
CA LEU A 651 -12.39 2.73 -28.13
C LEU A 651 -12.41 4.26 -27.91
N LEU A 652 -13.57 4.84 -28.13
CA LEU A 652 -13.83 6.28 -28.03
C LEU A 652 -14.84 6.57 -26.92
N ALA A 653 -14.83 7.79 -26.37
CA ALA A 653 -15.81 8.20 -25.37
C ALA A 653 -17.24 8.06 -25.91
N GLY A 654 -18.14 7.50 -25.11
CA GLY A 654 -19.53 7.22 -25.49
C GLY A 654 -19.77 5.85 -26.12
N ASN A 655 -18.71 5.08 -26.46
CA ASN A 655 -18.90 3.71 -26.93
C ASN A 655 -19.54 2.82 -25.87
N ARG A 656 -20.47 1.94 -26.28
CA ARG A 656 -21.15 0.99 -25.40
C ARG A 656 -20.97 -0.43 -25.90
N ILE A 657 -20.75 -1.36 -24.96
CA ILE A 657 -20.55 -2.77 -25.21
C ILE A 657 -21.38 -3.55 -24.20
N ASP A 658 -22.22 -4.46 -24.71
CA ASP A 658 -22.95 -5.40 -23.86
C ASP A 658 -22.14 -6.71 -23.72
N GLY A 659 -22.19 -7.30 -22.51
CA GLY A 659 -21.55 -8.59 -22.25
C GLY A 659 -22.37 -9.78 -22.80
N PRO A 660 -21.70 -10.91 -23.09
CA PRO A 660 -20.30 -11.18 -22.75
C PRO A 660 -19.31 -10.54 -23.73
N ALA A 661 -18.24 -9.94 -23.21
CA ALA A 661 -17.17 -9.33 -23.99
C ALA A 661 -15.82 -9.35 -23.25
N LEU A 662 -14.74 -9.30 -24.02
CA LEU A 662 -13.37 -9.12 -23.53
C LEU A 662 -12.81 -7.81 -24.09
N ILE A 663 -12.34 -6.91 -23.23
CA ILE A 663 -11.64 -5.71 -23.64
C ILE A 663 -10.16 -5.90 -23.31
N GLU A 664 -9.34 -5.98 -24.36
CA GLU A 664 -7.91 -6.27 -24.25
C GLU A 664 -7.08 -5.00 -24.39
N GLU A 665 -6.07 -4.86 -23.54
CA GLU A 665 -5.04 -3.83 -23.60
C GLU A 665 -3.67 -4.43 -23.27
N HIS A 666 -2.58 -3.67 -23.42
CA HIS A 666 -1.21 -4.17 -23.29
C HIS A 666 -0.98 -4.99 -22.01
N ALA A 667 -1.39 -4.47 -20.86
CA ALA A 667 -1.04 -5.03 -19.56
C ALA A 667 -2.23 -5.60 -18.78
N SER A 668 -3.44 -5.67 -19.38
CA SER A 668 -4.64 -6.15 -18.68
C SER A 668 -5.71 -6.60 -19.67
N THR A 669 -6.66 -7.38 -19.17
CA THR A 669 -7.89 -7.77 -19.87
C THR A 669 -9.08 -7.54 -18.95
N THR A 670 -10.07 -6.79 -19.43
CA THR A 670 -11.35 -6.60 -18.71
C THR A 670 -12.36 -7.63 -19.22
N VAL A 671 -13.00 -8.32 -18.29
CA VAL A 671 -14.00 -9.34 -18.58
C VAL A 671 -15.40 -8.83 -18.24
N LEU A 672 -16.24 -8.64 -19.26
CA LEU A 672 -17.68 -8.42 -19.10
C LEU A 672 -18.40 -9.75 -19.11
N HIS A 673 -19.20 -10.00 -18.09
CA HIS A 673 -20.03 -11.20 -18.01
C HIS A 673 -21.37 -11.00 -18.77
N PRO A 674 -22.07 -12.09 -19.09
CA PRO A 674 -23.43 -12.00 -19.62
C PRO A 674 -24.32 -11.13 -18.71
N GLY A 675 -25.00 -10.16 -19.27
CA GLY A 675 -25.87 -9.23 -18.56
C GLY A 675 -25.20 -7.97 -18.02
N ASP A 676 -23.87 -7.88 -18.02
CA ASP A 676 -23.15 -6.64 -17.74
C ASP A 676 -23.17 -5.72 -18.97
N SER A 677 -23.06 -4.42 -18.76
CA SER A 677 -22.89 -3.43 -19.83
C SER A 677 -21.78 -2.45 -19.48
N LEU A 678 -21.08 -1.97 -20.52
CA LEU A 678 -19.96 -1.06 -20.41
C LEU A 678 -20.25 0.21 -21.22
N GLU A 679 -19.87 1.36 -20.69
CA GLU A 679 -19.77 2.63 -21.40
C GLU A 679 -18.36 3.20 -21.18
N VAL A 680 -17.76 3.75 -22.24
CA VAL A 680 -16.49 4.45 -22.16
C VAL A 680 -16.75 5.90 -21.78
N ASP A 681 -16.18 6.37 -20.68
CA ASP A 681 -16.34 7.73 -20.21
C ASP A 681 -15.46 8.74 -20.99
N PRO A 682 -15.60 10.07 -20.78
CA PRO A 682 -14.80 11.07 -21.47
C PRO A 682 -13.28 10.92 -21.28
N PHE A 683 -12.83 10.35 -20.16
CA PHE A 683 -11.41 10.14 -19.86
C PHE A 683 -10.89 8.78 -20.36
N GLY A 684 -11.74 7.98 -21.03
CA GLY A 684 -11.39 6.66 -21.54
C GLY A 684 -11.45 5.55 -20.49
N ASN A 685 -12.07 5.79 -19.33
CA ASN A 685 -12.31 4.73 -18.35
C ASN A 685 -13.47 3.83 -18.82
N LEU A 686 -13.40 2.54 -18.47
CA LEU A 686 -14.51 1.63 -18.73
C LEU A 686 -15.44 1.65 -17.51
N VAL A 687 -16.60 2.22 -17.67
CA VAL A 687 -17.66 2.28 -16.64
C VAL A 687 -18.62 1.11 -16.86
N ILE A 688 -18.54 0.13 -15.99
CA ILE A 688 -19.28 -1.13 -16.12
C ILE A 688 -20.44 -1.12 -15.13
N SER A 689 -21.64 -1.35 -15.65
CA SER A 689 -22.85 -1.61 -14.87
C SER A 689 -23.00 -3.13 -14.69
N ILE A 690 -23.03 -3.58 -13.43
CA ILE A 690 -23.18 -5.00 -13.11
C ILE A 690 -24.63 -5.42 -13.25
N GLY A 691 -24.89 -6.35 -14.15
CA GLY A 691 -26.20 -6.95 -14.34
C GLY A 691 -26.61 -7.85 -13.15
N GLY A 692 -27.92 -8.08 -13.04
CA GLY A 692 -28.42 -9.06 -12.07
C GLY A 692 -27.89 -10.48 -12.35
N PRO A 693 -28.08 -11.44 -11.41
CA PRO A 693 -27.67 -12.82 -11.65
C PRO A 693 -28.27 -13.30 -12.97
N ALA A 694 -27.44 -13.85 -13.85
CA ALA A 694 -27.93 -14.52 -15.06
C ALA A 694 -28.92 -15.61 -14.60
N SER A 695 -30.17 -15.47 -14.98
CA SER A 695 -31.28 -16.38 -14.66
C SER A 695 -31.05 -17.77 -15.25
#